data_9f06265d4c97f8bcfb6816123b366481
#
_entry.id   9f06265d4c97f8bcfb6816123b366481
#
_cell.length_a   1.000
_cell.length_b   1.000
_cell.length_c   1.000
_cell.angle_alpha   90.00
_cell.angle_beta   90.00
_cell.angle_gamma   90.00
#
_symmetry.space_group_name_H-M   'P 1'
#
loop_
_entity.id
_entity.type
_entity.pdbx_description
1 polymer ?
#
loop_
_entity_poly.entity_id
_entity_poly.type
_entity_poly.pdbx_seq_one_letter_code
_entity_poly.pdbx_strand_id
1 'polypeptide(L)'
;MNTKKNLEGKFNPKDFEETLYQRWEERGYFKPTMDKNKKPYCIMMPPPNVTGKLHMGHALDGTIQDVLIRTKRMQGYDCLWLPGSDHAAISTEMKVVQKLKSEGKTKQELGREKFLEEAWNWTHEYGGIIQKQQRKLGCSCDWERNRFTLDDGMSDAVLEQFIKLYNKGLIYKGTRMVNYCPSCKTSISDAEVEYKEEPSHLWHIRYKIVDGDGYVEVATTRPETMLGDTAVAVHPEDERYKNIVGKKCILPIMNKEIPIIADEFVEKEFGTGCVKITPAHDMNDYQAGLRHNLEIVEVFDESNKMNDLVPELKGMDIIEARKIIVEKLQELGALVNTEDYTHNVAKCERCKSTIEPRISMQWFVSMKDLAKRAADSVREGKTTFIPKRYEKQYFNWLDNIQDWCISRQLWWGHRIPAYYCDECGEITVSKVNPGKCSKCGSSHIHQDEDTLDTWFSSALWPFSTLGWPNTENEDYKRFYPTNVLVTGFDIITFWVSRMMTQGLEFTGKEPFKDVLIHGIIRDSQGRKMSKTLGNGVDPLDVIEKYGADALRFSVLSGTTMGNDIKYMPEKLEQASNFANKIWNAAKFVTMNLPEVEKIKAFEKKALENKKYNGKMLEIEDKWIINKLETLINEVTRNIENYDLGIAIDNIYSFIRDEFCDWYIEMAKTRLYSDDENKKIQVSYILVNILSNSLKLLHPFMPFITSKIYEVISEYTDNKDLMVSDWPVAENIEFADDAKIVETLKDIIVEIRNIRAKMNVHPSKKTDLIFVTKYVKEIEESRDFIIKLGFGENLIVKEKTDEIPENAISIVREGIEVYIPQNGLVDLEEEAKRKEEEIKKIEFEIQRAEKMLSNPGFVNKAPKEKVDEERAKLEKYKLMLEKF
;
A
#
# COMPACT_ATOMS: atom_id res chain seq x y z
N MET A 1 -43.35 -2.94 25.93
CA MET A 1 -43.40 -3.49 24.56
C MET A 1 -42.01 -3.24 23.93
N ASN A 2 -41.15 -4.23 23.91
CA ASN A 2 -39.87 -4.12 23.18
C ASN A 2 -40.23 -4.10 21.69
N THR A 3 -40.15 -2.92 21.09
CA THR A 3 -40.27 -2.82 19.64
C THR A 3 -39.04 -3.49 19.04
N LYS A 4 -39.29 -4.59 18.29
CA LYS A 4 -38.25 -5.35 17.58
C LYS A 4 -37.44 -4.38 16.72
N LYS A 5 -36.14 -4.28 16.97
CA LYS A 5 -35.23 -3.49 16.11
C LYS A 5 -35.21 -4.13 14.74
N ASN A 6 -35.48 -3.41 13.69
CA ASN A 6 -35.41 -3.88 12.30
C ASN A 6 -34.49 -2.97 11.48
N LEU A 7 -33.87 -3.54 10.47
CA LEU A 7 -33.16 -2.76 9.45
C LEU A 7 -34.18 -2.09 8.53
N GLU A 8 -34.26 -0.76 8.58
CA GLU A 8 -35.21 0.03 7.79
C GLU A 8 -34.54 0.61 6.54
N GLY A 9 -35.33 0.86 5.51
CA GLY A 9 -34.89 1.54 4.30
C GLY A 9 -33.97 0.73 3.38
N LYS A 10 -33.34 1.46 2.46
CA LYS A 10 -32.28 0.96 1.56
C LYS A 10 -30.93 1.19 2.22
N PHE A 11 -29.95 0.37 1.84
CA PHE A 11 -28.56 0.58 2.27
C PHE A 11 -28.05 1.97 1.83
N ASN A 12 -27.61 2.76 2.79
CA ASN A 12 -26.95 4.03 2.55
C ASN A 12 -25.90 4.26 3.67
N PRO A 13 -24.59 4.19 3.38
CA PRO A 13 -23.54 4.32 4.39
C PRO A 13 -23.57 5.66 5.12
N LYS A 14 -24.00 6.74 4.47
CA LYS A 14 -24.06 8.11 5.05
C LYS A 14 -24.99 8.20 6.25
N ASP A 15 -25.97 7.31 6.36
CA ASP A 15 -26.97 7.36 7.43
C ASP A 15 -26.40 6.90 8.78
N PHE A 16 -25.22 6.24 8.82
CA PHE A 16 -24.73 5.63 10.04
C PHE A 16 -23.21 5.67 10.26
N GLU A 17 -22.37 5.86 9.22
CA GLU A 17 -20.90 5.77 9.36
C GLU A 17 -20.37 6.77 10.40
N GLU A 18 -20.77 8.04 10.31
CA GLU A 18 -20.29 9.10 11.20
C GLU A 18 -20.74 8.88 12.64
N THR A 19 -22.03 8.56 12.84
CA THR A 19 -22.62 8.32 14.17
C THR A 19 -22.05 7.07 14.85
N LEU A 20 -21.77 6.01 14.07
CA LEU A 20 -21.11 4.80 14.58
C LEU A 20 -19.69 5.10 15.06
N TYR A 21 -18.92 5.83 14.24
CA TYR A 21 -17.54 6.16 14.57
C TYR A 21 -17.45 7.01 15.85
N GLN A 22 -18.26 8.07 15.96
CA GLN A 22 -18.35 8.91 17.16
C GLN A 22 -18.69 8.08 18.39
N ARG A 23 -19.66 7.18 18.30
CA ARG A 23 -20.03 6.31 19.40
C ARG A 23 -18.90 5.38 19.86
N TRP A 24 -18.11 4.82 18.94
CA TRP A 24 -16.96 3.98 19.29
C TRP A 24 -15.88 4.78 20.01
N GLU A 25 -15.61 6.01 19.54
CA GLU A 25 -14.64 6.92 20.15
C GLU A 25 -15.11 7.34 21.56
N GLU A 26 -16.36 7.76 21.73
CA GLU A 26 -16.98 8.14 23.02
C GLU A 26 -16.98 6.98 24.03
N ARG A 27 -17.19 5.74 23.57
CA ARG A 27 -17.14 4.55 24.43
C ARG A 27 -15.70 4.10 24.75
N GLY A 28 -14.70 4.75 24.20
CA GLY A 28 -13.28 4.45 24.45
C GLY A 28 -12.81 3.12 23.88
N TYR A 29 -13.48 2.56 22.85
CA TYR A 29 -13.14 1.26 22.27
C TYR A 29 -11.79 1.22 21.56
N PHE A 30 -11.24 2.38 21.23
CA PHE A 30 -9.93 2.50 20.56
C PHE A 30 -8.76 2.46 21.53
N LYS A 31 -9.02 2.66 22.82
CA LYS A 31 -7.98 2.74 23.85
C LYS A 31 -7.57 1.36 24.34
N PRO A 32 -6.30 1.16 24.68
CA PRO A 32 -5.88 -0.03 25.41
C PRO A 32 -6.51 -0.05 26.80
N THR A 33 -6.81 -1.23 27.30
CA THR A 33 -7.41 -1.41 28.63
C THR A 33 -6.38 -1.35 29.75
N MET A 34 -5.10 -1.47 29.43
CA MET A 34 -3.97 -1.58 30.36
C MET A 34 -4.10 -2.78 31.32
N ASP A 35 -4.93 -3.76 30.96
CA ASP A 35 -5.11 -5.00 31.72
C ASP A 35 -3.89 -5.91 31.58
N LYS A 36 -3.18 -6.14 32.68
CA LYS A 36 -1.97 -6.98 32.73
C LYS A 36 -2.22 -8.45 32.38
N ASN A 37 -3.46 -8.92 32.47
CA ASN A 37 -3.84 -10.29 32.10
C ASN A 37 -3.99 -10.47 30.58
N LYS A 38 -4.13 -9.40 29.81
CA LYS A 38 -4.19 -9.42 28.35
C LYS A 38 -2.81 -9.29 27.75
N LYS A 39 -2.58 -10.00 26.64
CA LYS A 39 -1.35 -9.82 25.85
C LYS A 39 -1.36 -8.47 25.16
N PRO A 40 -0.29 -7.67 25.21
CA PRO A 40 -0.22 -6.42 24.47
C PRO A 40 -0.05 -6.68 22.96
N TYR A 41 -0.66 -5.82 22.16
CA TYR A 41 -0.46 -5.75 20.72
C TYR A 41 -0.41 -4.31 20.27
N CYS A 42 0.69 -3.91 19.65
CA CYS A 42 0.94 -2.51 19.31
C CYS A 42 1.37 -2.35 17.85
N ILE A 43 0.75 -1.40 17.18
CA ILE A 43 1.16 -0.88 15.87
C ILE A 43 1.38 0.62 16.00
N MET A 44 2.53 1.12 15.49
CA MET A 44 2.78 2.54 15.31
C MET A 44 2.40 2.91 13.89
N MET A 45 1.43 3.81 13.74
CA MET A 45 1.05 4.31 12.43
C MET A 45 2.23 5.07 11.81
N PRO A 46 2.60 4.83 10.54
CA PRO A 46 3.50 5.72 9.82
C PRO A 46 2.93 7.15 9.85
N PRO A 47 3.64 8.11 10.45
CA PRO A 47 3.09 9.45 10.64
C PRO A 47 3.00 10.18 9.29
N PRO A 48 1.80 10.51 8.78
CA PRO A 48 1.68 11.25 7.53
C PRO A 48 2.33 12.63 7.63
N ASN A 49 3.00 13.04 6.55
CA ASN A 49 3.57 14.38 6.41
C ASN A 49 2.47 15.46 6.36
N VAL A 50 2.60 16.52 7.13
CA VAL A 50 1.65 17.65 7.16
C VAL A 50 1.75 18.56 5.91
N THR A 51 2.00 17.97 4.75
CA THR A 51 2.20 18.69 3.47
C THR A 51 0.94 18.77 2.60
N GLY A 52 -0.15 18.15 3.03
CA GLY A 52 -1.42 18.13 2.31
C GLY A 52 -2.34 16.99 2.74
N LYS A 53 -3.42 16.82 1.99
CA LYS A 53 -4.41 15.74 2.22
C LYS A 53 -3.83 14.36 1.98
N LEU A 54 -4.38 13.35 2.65
CA LEU A 54 -4.09 11.93 2.41
C LEU A 54 -4.50 11.52 0.99
N HIS A 55 -3.87 10.49 0.46
CA HIS A 55 -4.15 9.88 -0.83
C HIS A 55 -4.46 8.38 -0.67
N MET A 56 -4.80 7.70 -1.77
CA MET A 56 -5.19 6.28 -1.77
C MET A 56 -4.15 5.34 -1.14
N GLY A 57 -2.85 5.66 -1.24
CA GLY A 57 -1.80 4.89 -0.56
C GLY A 57 -1.94 4.89 0.96
N HIS A 58 -2.30 6.03 1.56
CA HIS A 58 -2.59 6.12 3.00
C HIS A 58 -3.88 5.37 3.39
N ALA A 59 -4.86 5.32 2.48
CA ALA A 59 -6.07 4.54 2.71
C ALA A 59 -5.76 3.03 2.75
N LEU A 60 -4.88 2.56 1.88
CA LEU A 60 -4.39 1.18 1.90
C LEU A 60 -3.64 0.87 3.19
N ASP A 61 -2.62 1.68 3.52
CA ASP A 61 -1.77 1.53 4.70
C ASP A 61 -2.60 1.52 6.00
N GLY A 62 -3.48 2.50 6.16
CA GLY A 62 -4.39 2.58 7.32
C GLY A 62 -5.38 1.41 7.39
N THR A 63 -5.88 0.93 6.24
CA THR A 63 -6.79 -0.22 6.22
C THR A 63 -6.11 -1.50 6.65
N ILE A 64 -4.88 -1.77 6.18
CA ILE A 64 -4.09 -2.94 6.60
C ILE A 64 -3.90 -2.94 8.12
N GLN A 65 -3.46 -1.82 8.69
CA GLN A 65 -3.23 -1.70 10.13
C GLN A 65 -4.52 -1.87 10.94
N ASP A 66 -5.61 -1.26 10.50
CA ASP A 66 -6.90 -1.33 11.21
C ASP A 66 -7.49 -2.74 11.19
N VAL A 67 -7.34 -3.50 10.09
CA VAL A 67 -7.74 -4.92 10.04
C VAL A 67 -7.00 -5.72 11.09
N LEU A 68 -5.69 -5.55 11.23
CA LEU A 68 -4.88 -6.25 12.22
C LEU A 68 -5.29 -5.87 13.64
N ILE A 69 -5.44 -4.58 13.93
CA ILE A 69 -5.82 -4.06 15.26
C ILE A 69 -7.21 -4.54 15.66
N ARG A 70 -8.21 -4.44 14.76
CA ARG A 70 -9.58 -4.90 15.06
C ARG A 70 -9.63 -6.40 15.30
N THR A 71 -8.95 -7.19 14.48
CA THR A 71 -8.86 -8.64 14.67
C THR A 71 -8.23 -8.98 16.02
N LYS A 72 -7.07 -8.38 16.37
CA LYS A 72 -6.40 -8.63 17.65
C LYS A 72 -7.23 -8.17 18.85
N ARG A 73 -7.95 -7.05 18.73
CA ARG A 73 -8.89 -6.60 19.77
C ARG A 73 -9.99 -7.63 20.01
N MET A 74 -10.61 -8.15 18.95
CA MET A 74 -11.63 -9.21 19.05
C MET A 74 -11.04 -10.53 19.54
N GLN A 75 -9.75 -10.82 19.32
CA GLN A 75 -9.01 -11.95 19.87
C GLN A 75 -8.62 -11.76 21.36
N GLY A 76 -9.04 -10.66 21.99
CA GLY A 76 -8.83 -10.40 23.43
C GLY A 76 -7.49 -9.78 23.80
N TYR A 77 -6.70 -9.32 22.82
CA TYR A 77 -5.46 -8.59 23.09
C TYR A 77 -5.74 -7.19 23.65
N ASP A 78 -4.78 -6.65 24.39
CA ASP A 78 -4.74 -5.24 24.78
C ASP A 78 -4.06 -4.44 23.67
N CYS A 79 -4.87 -3.82 22.82
CA CYS A 79 -4.41 -3.23 21.57
C CYS A 79 -4.16 -1.74 21.69
N LEU A 80 -2.98 -1.30 21.24
CA LEU A 80 -2.65 0.09 21.01
C LEU A 80 -2.32 0.31 19.53
N TRP A 81 -3.11 1.11 18.83
CA TRP A 81 -2.77 1.70 17.55
C TRP A 81 -2.52 3.18 17.73
N LEU A 82 -1.25 3.57 17.74
CA LEU A 82 -0.84 4.94 18.03
C LEU A 82 -0.77 5.75 16.73
N PRO A 83 -1.62 6.80 16.59
CA PRO A 83 -1.59 7.71 15.44
C PRO A 83 -0.59 8.84 15.65
N GLY A 84 -0.25 9.52 14.56
CA GLY A 84 0.52 10.74 14.62
C GLY A 84 0.72 11.39 13.28
N SER A 85 1.58 12.43 13.24
CA SER A 85 1.97 13.13 12.02
C SER A 85 3.41 13.57 12.07
N ASP A 86 4.03 13.72 10.89
CA ASP A 86 5.41 14.15 10.74
C ASP A 86 5.48 15.61 10.27
N HIS A 87 6.39 16.38 10.87
CA HIS A 87 6.62 17.78 10.51
C HIS A 87 7.23 17.96 9.12
N ALA A 88 7.84 16.90 8.57
CA ALA A 88 8.35 16.83 7.19
C ALA A 88 9.23 18.03 6.78
N ALA A 89 10.21 18.34 7.58
CA ALA A 89 11.10 19.52 7.51
C ALA A 89 11.16 20.24 6.13
N ILE A 90 11.90 19.69 5.16
CA ILE A 90 12.09 20.31 3.82
C ILE A 90 10.73 20.51 3.11
N SER A 91 9.88 19.47 3.12
CA SER A 91 8.63 19.48 2.35
C SER A 91 7.63 20.50 2.87
N THR A 92 7.51 20.63 4.19
CA THR A 92 6.62 21.61 4.81
C THR A 92 7.17 23.02 4.63
N GLU A 93 8.47 23.24 4.86
CA GLU A 93 9.09 24.54 4.62
C GLU A 93 8.87 25.02 3.18
N MET A 94 9.06 24.15 2.19
CA MET A 94 8.79 24.47 0.78
C MET A 94 7.33 24.88 0.55
N LYS A 95 6.36 24.21 1.19
CA LYS A 95 4.94 24.56 1.07
C LYS A 95 4.63 25.92 1.64
N VAL A 96 5.17 26.22 2.81
CA VAL A 96 5.03 27.52 3.46
C VAL A 96 5.69 28.62 2.61
N VAL A 97 6.89 28.37 2.07
CA VAL A 97 7.57 29.32 1.15
C VAL A 97 6.75 29.56 -0.10
N GLN A 98 6.14 28.50 -0.71
CA GLN A 98 5.26 28.64 -1.87
C GLN A 98 4.02 29.48 -1.55
N LYS A 99 3.39 29.25 -0.36
CA LYS A 99 2.26 30.06 0.11
C LYS A 99 2.66 31.53 0.23
N LEU A 100 3.77 31.82 0.94
CA LEU A 100 4.27 33.19 1.15
C LEU A 100 4.56 33.88 -0.19
N LYS A 101 5.18 33.18 -1.14
CA LYS A 101 5.46 33.69 -2.47
C LYS A 101 4.16 34.07 -3.23
N SER A 102 3.11 33.26 -3.07
CA SER A 102 1.79 33.59 -3.66
C SER A 102 1.13 34.81 -3.02
N GLU A 103 1.51 35.15 -1.79
CA GLU A 103 1.12 36.36 -1.06
C GLU A 103 2.04 37.55 -1.31
N GLY A 104 3.08 37.40 -2.15
CA GLY A 104 4.06 38.45 -2.45
C GLY A 104 5.10 38.68 -1.34
N LYS A 105 5.28 37.70 -0.43
CA LYS A 105 6.22 37.77 0.69
C LYS A 105 7.36 36.79 0.50
N THR A 106 8.52 37.09 1.12
CA THR A 106 9.66 36.18 1.16
C THR A 106 9.97 35.71 2.60
N LYS A 107 10.59 34.54 2.74
CA LYS A 107 11.03 33.98 4.01
C LYS A 107 11.99 34.95 4.73
N GLN A 108 12.91 35.56 3.98
CA GLN A 108 13.95 36.46 4.49
C GLN A 108 13.36 37.77 5.04
N GLU A 109 12.37 38.33 4.36
CA GLU A 109 11.67 39.55 4.82
C GLU A 109 10.86 39.32 6.11
N LEU A 110 10.29 38.11 6.28
CA LEU A 110 9.57 37.80 7.53
C LEU A 110 10.50 37.61 8.72
N GLY A 111 11.69 37.06 8.50
CA GLY A 111 12.57 36.58 9.58
C GLY A 111 12.11 35.27 10.18
N ARG A 112 13.03 34.61 10.95
CA ARG A 112 12.85 33.23 11.44
C ARG A 112 11.59 33.06 12.31
N GLU A 113 11.36 33.95 13.27
CA GLU A 113 10.26 33.82 14.23
C GLU A 113 8.89 33.81 13.53
N LYS A 114 8.63 34.83 12.70
CA LYS A 114 7.35 34.94 11.98
C LYS A 114 7.17 33.84 10.93
N PHE A 115 8.25 33.39 10.33
CA PHE A 115 8.20 32.25 9.43
C PHE A 115 7.80 30.97 10.16
N LEU A 116 8.31 30.72 11.36
CA LEU A 116 7.92 29.59 12.21
C LEU A 116 6.46 29.66 12.62
N GLU A 117 5.92 30.85 12.92
CA GLU A 117 4.49 31.03 13.17
C GLU A 117 3.65 30.59 11.97
N GLU A 118 4.02 30.97 10.75
CA GLU A 118 3.34 30.53 9.51
C GLU A 118 3.45 29.02 9.31
N ALA A 119 4.58 28.40 9.64
CA ALA A 119 4.77 26.96 9.54
C ALA A 119 3.91 26.20 10.57
N TRP A 120 3.77 26.73 11.79
CA TRP A 120 2.85 26.17 12.79
C TRP A 120 1.38 26.30 12.37
N ASN A 121 0.97 27.45 11.81
CA ASN A 121 -0.39 27.65 11.29
C ASN A 121 -0.71 26.62 10.19
N TRP A 122 0.22 26.44 9.25
CA TRP A 122 0.12 25.40 8.23
C TRP A 122 -0.06 23.99 8.81
N THR A 123 0.75 23.67 9.80
CA THR A 123 0.76 22.35 10.46
C THR A 123 -0.55 22.07 11.19
N HIS A 124 -1.09 23.06 11.90
CA HIS A 124 -2.37 22.90 12.59
C HIS A 124 -3.54 22.69 11.62
N GLU A 125 -3.53 23.41 10.50
CA GLU A 125 -4.56 23.26 9.45
C GLU A 125 -4.54 21.86 8.84
N TYR A 126 -3.38 21.45 8.32
CA TYR A 126 -3.27 20.16 7.60
C TYR A 126 -3.29 18.94 8.52
N GLY A 127 -2.74 19.04 9.72
CA GLY A 127 -2.85 17.99 10.73
C GLY A 127 -4.30 17.69 11.09
N GLY A 128 -5.14 18.71 11.25
CA GLY A 128 -6.57 18.55 11.49
C GLY A 128 -7.33 17.91 10.33
N ILE A 129 -6.95 18.23 9.09
CA ILE A 129 -7.54 17.61 7.89
C ILE A 129 -7.18 16.11 7.84
N ILE A 130 -5.91 15.76 8.07
CA ILE A 130 -5.44 14.38 8.07
C ILE A 130 -6.21 13.52 9.07
N GLN A 131 -6.35 13.99 10.31
CA GLN A 131 -7.09 13.26 11.34
C GLN A 131 -8.57 13.05 10.98
N LYS A 132 -9.21 14.05 10.35
CA LYS A 132 -10.60 13.92 9.86
C LYS A 132 -10.71 12.87 8.76
N GLN A 133 -9.72 12.83 7.83
CA GLN A 133 -9.69 11.82 6.78
C GLN A 133 -9.53 10.40 7.33
N GLN A 134 -8.66 10.22 8.33
CA GLN A 134 -8.45 8.93 9.00
C GLN A 134 -9.70 8.47 9.75
N ARG A 135 -10.39 9.37 10.46
CA ARG A 135 -11.68 9.07 11.12
C ARG A 135 -12.75 8.64 10.10
N LYS A 136 -12.85 9.34 8.98
CA LYS A 136 -13.81 8.99 7.92
C LYS A 136 -13.49 7.65 7.26
N LEU A 137 -12.21 7.25 7.18
CA LEU A 137 -11.81 5.92 6.73
C LEU A 137 -12.16 4.82 7.75
N GLY A 138 -12.45 5.19 8.99
CA GLY A 138 -12.79 4.26 10.05
C GLY A 138 -11.59 3.75 10.85
N CYS A 139 -10.45 4.45 10.82
CA CYS A 139 -9.26 4.06 11.58
C CYS A 139 -9.52 4.05 13.09
N SER A 140 -9.36 2.90 13.74
CA SER A 140 -9.63 2.73 15.17
C SER A 140 -8.41 3.02 16.06
N CYS A 141 -7.80 4.20 15.82
CA CYS A 141 -6.61 4.67 16.54
C CYS A 141 -6.96 5.24 17.93
N ASP A 142 -6.04 5.18 18.85
CA ASP A 142 -6.13 5.89 20.13
C ASP A 142 -5.78 7.38 19.95
N TRP A 143 -6.78 8.19 19.67
CA TRP A 143 -6.63 9.61 19.38
C TRP A 143 -6.13 10.44 20.57
N GLU A 144 -6.26 9.99 21.79
CA GLU A 144 -5.71 10.66 22.98
C GLU A 144 -4.18 10.51 23.03
N ARG A 145 -3.64 9.46 22.41
CA ARG A 145 -2.20 9.24 22.26
C ARG A 145 -1.65 9.75 20.93
N ASN A 146 -2.39 10.60 20.22
CA ASN A 146 -1.88 11.19 18.97
C ASN A 146 -0.59 11.99 19.22
N ARG A 147 0.43 11.76 18.39
CA ARG A 147 1.76 12.36 18.52
C ARG A 147 2.13 13.17 17.28
N PHE A 148 3.00 14.12 17.48
CA PHE A 148 3.59 14.91 16.43
C PHE A 148 5.11 14.96 16.61
N THR A 149 5.86 14.79 15.51
CA THR A 149 7.33 14.69 15.60
C THR A 149 8.02 15.94 16.16
N LEU A 150 7.34 17.09 16.26
CA LEU A 150 7.81 18.31 16.92
C LEU A 150 7.09 18.60 18.25
N ASP A 151 6.31 17.66 18.82
CA ASP A 151 5.77 17.84 20.16
C ASP A 151 6.89 17.85 21.23
N ASP A 152 6.61 18.37 22.41
CA ASP A 152 7.61 18.55 23.46
C ASP A 152 8.30 17.23 23.85
N GLY A 153 7.55 16.12 23.95
CA GLY A 153 8.13 14.82 24.30
C GLY A 153 9.02 14.25 23.20
N MET A 154 8.60 14.40 21.93
CA MET A 154 9.43 14.01 20.78
C MET A 154 10.67 14.89 20.68
N SER A 155 10.55 16.19 20.89
CA SER A 155 11.66 17.13 20.87
C SER A 155 12.68 16.81 21.98
N ASP A 156 12.24 16.49 23.19
CA ASP A 156 13.14 16.05 24.26
C ASP A 156 13.88 14.74 23.89
N ALA A 157 13.19 13.79 23.28
CA ALA A 157 13.79 12.54 22.81
C ALA A 157 14.83 12.77 21.72
N VAL A 158 14.58 13.66 20.78
CA VAL A 158 15.52 14.02 19.69
C VAL A 158 16.79 14.68 20.25
N LEU A 159 16.64 15.60 21.19
CA LEU A 159 17.78 16.23 21.85
C LEU A 159 18.60 15.20 22.66
N GLU A 160 17.93 14.29 23.36
CA GLU A 160 18.60 13.21 24.09
C GLU A 160 19.36 12.27 23.15
N GLN A 161 18.78 11.93 22.01
CA GLN A 161 19.42 11.14 20.95
C GLN A 161 20.72 11.81 20.47
N PHE A 162 20.64 13.09 20.09
CA PHE A 162 21.79 13.84 19.59
C PHE A 162 22.92 13.86 20.63
N ILE A 163 22.61 14.21 21.87
CA ILE A 163 23.59 14.31 22.95
C ILE A 163 24.25 12.95 23.24
N LYS A 164 23.47 11.87 23.30
CA LYS A 164 24.00 10.53 23.53
C LYS A 164 24.93 10.07 22.41
N LEU A 165 24.54 10.28 21.16
CA LEU A 165 25.39 9.92 20.00
C LEU A 165 26.65 10.79 19.94
N TYR A 166 26.55 12.08 20.23
CA TYR A 166 27.71 12.98 20.30
C TYR A 166 28.69 12.56 21.39
N ASN A 167 28.22 12.29 22.60
CA ASN A 167 29.07 11.84 23.72
C ASN A 167 29.73 10.48 23.45
N LYS A 168 29.14 9.63 22.60
CA LYS A 168 29.75 8.38 22.12
C LYS A 168 30.73 8.58 20.96
N GLY A 169 30.91 9.79 20.46
CA GLY A 169 31.72 10.08 19.28
C GLY A 169 31.13 9.59 17.96
N LEU A 170 29.83 9.23 17.96
CA LEU A 170 29.12 8.79 16.75
C LEU A 170 28.56 9.97 15.95
N ILE A 171 28.27 11.11 16.59
CA ILE A 171 28.01 12.37 15.90
C ILE A 171 29.27 13.24 15.90
N TYR A 172 29.60 13.76 14.73
CA TYR A 172 30.74 14.66 14.54
C TYR A 172 30.41 15.74 13.50
N LYS A 173 31.09 16.88 13.59
CA LYS A 173 31.05 17.94 12.59
C LYS A 173 32.32 17.84 11.70
N GLY A 174 32.15 17.86 10.40
CA GLY A 174 33.27 17.71 9.47
C GLY A 174 32.95 18.25 8.08
N THR A 175 34.07 18.60 7.38
CA THR A 175 34.00 19.02 5.98
C THR A 175 33.99 17.78 5.09
N ARG A 176 32.92 17.56 4.35
CA ARG A 176 32.81 16.48 3.39
C ARG A 176 32.05 16.95 2.15
N MET A 177 32.16 16.17 1.08
CA MET A 177 31.25 16.33 -0.04
C MET A 177 29.88 15.83 0.32
N VAL A 178 28.86 16.64 0.06
CA VAL A 178 27.44 16.33 0.31
C VAL A 178 26.60 16.62 -0.93
N ASN A 179 25.49 15.93 -1.05
CA ASN A 179 24.47 16.27 -2.02
C ASN A 179 23.76 17.56 -1.61
N TYR A 180 23.77 18.57 -2.46
CA TYR A 180 23.15 19.87 -2.20
C TYR A 180 22.07 20.16 -3.24
N CYS A 181 20.87 20.53 -2.78
CA CYS A 181 19.80 20.97 -3.65
C CYS A 181 19.78 22.51 -3.75
N PRO A 182 20.11 23.09 -4.91
CA PRO A 182 20.17 24.54 -5.07
C PRO A 182 18.79 25.22 -4.99
N SER A 183 17.74 24.50 -5.33
CA SER A 183 16.36 24.98 -5.26
C SER A 183 15.80 24.98 -3.83
N CYS A 184 16.06 23.90 -3.07
CA CYS A 184 15.69 23.82 -1.65
C CYS A 184 16.67 24.57 -0.75
N LYS A 185 17.85 24.92 -1.27
CA LYS A 185 18.96 25.61 -0.56
C LYS A 185 19.41 24.87 0.70
N THR A 186 19.52 23.56 0.61
CA THR A 186 19.91 22.70 1.73
C THR A 186 20.63 21.45 1.25
N SER A 187 21.49 20.88 2.10
CA SER A 187 22.00 19.53 1.94
C SER A 187 20.87 18.51 2.03
N ILE A 188 21.00 17.42 1.29
CA ILE A 188 20.10 16.26 1.32
C ILE A 188 20.90 14.98 1.52
N SER A 189 20.28 13.94 2.06
CA SER A 189 20.93 12.64 2.25
C SER A 189 20.95 11.85 0.94
N ASP A 190 21.87 10.87 0.84
CA ASP A 190 21.98 10.00 -0.34
C ASP A 190 20.66 9.28 -0.68
N ALA A 191 19.88 8.94 0.34
CA ALA A 191 18.56 8.34 0.16
C ALA A 191 17.55 9.26 -0.55
N GLU A 192 17.72 10.59 -0.46
CA GLU A 192 16.82 11.60 -1.07
C GLU A 192 17.22 11.96 -2.51
N VAL A 193 18.18 11.24 -3.09
CA VAL A 193 18.65 11.42 -4.47
C VAL A 193 17.95 10.44 -5.40
N GLU A 194 17.22 10.94 -6.39
CA GLU A 194 16.64 10.14 -7.46
C GLU A 194 17.49 10.30 -8.73
N TYR A 195 17.75 9.20 -9.41
CA TYR A 195 18.46 9.23 -10.68
C TYR A 195 17.45 9.15 -11.83
N LYS A 196 17.60 10.07 -12.81
CA LYS A 196 16.77 10.13 -13.99
C LYS A 196 17.64 10.17 -15.23
N GLU A 197 17.34 9.29 -16.18
CA GLU A 197 17.99 9.34 -17.49
C GLU A 197 17.56 10.62 -18.23
N GLU A 198 18.56 11.41 -18.64
CA GLU A 198 18.35 12.62 -19.42
C GLU A 198 19.31 12.64 -20.62
N PRO A 199 18.85 13.12 -21.80
CA PRO A 199 19.70 13.32 -22.93
C PRO A 199 20.67 14.48 -22.67
N SER A 200 21.93 14.31 -23.05
CA SER A 200 23.00 15.27 -22.92
C SER A 200 24.04 15.02 -24.03
N HIS A 201 25.23 15.51 -23.82
CA HIS A 201 26.36 15.26 -24.69
C HIS A 201 27.55 14.79 -23.87
N LEU A 202 28.45 14.10 -24.53
CA LEU A 202 29.77 13.77 -24.02
C LEU A 202 30.76 14.60 -24.83
N TRP A 203 31.43 15.56 -24.16
CA TRP A 203 32.40 16.43 -24.77
C TRP A 203 33.79 15.86 -24.59
N HIS A 204 34.51 15.66 -25.72
CA HIS A 204 35.89 15.19 -25.78
C HIS A 204 36.81 16.39 -25.84
N ILE A 205 37.70 16.54 -24.83
CA ILE A 205 38.52 17.72 -24.63
C ILE A 205 40.01 17.32 -24.51
N ARG A 206 40.87 17.98 -25.25
CA ARG A 206 42.35 17.78 -25.22
C ARG A 206 43.03 18.68 -24.24
N TYR A 207 43.86 18.08 -23.37
CA TYR A 207 44.76 18.79 -22.49
C TYR A 207 46.19 18.58 -22.96
N LYS A 208 46.90 19.67 -23.30
CA LYS A 208 48.28 19.58 -23.84
C LYS A 208 49.24 19.12 -22.77
N ILE A 209 50.10 18.15 -23.07
CA ILE A 209 51.17 17.69 -22.17
C ILE A 209 52.28 18.75 -22.14
N VAL A 210 52.75 19.12 -20.93
CA VAL A 210 53.72 20.22 -20.75
C VAL A 210 55.08 19.91 -21.39
N ASP A 211 55.61 18.70 -21.12
CA ASP A 211 56.92 18.28 -21.60
C ASP A 211 56.79 17.24 -22.74
N GLY A 212 56.19 17.64 -23.87
CA GLY A 212 56.00 16.79 -25.02
C GLY A 212 55.09 17.36 -26.07
N ASP A 213 55.08 16.74 -27.26
CA ASP A 213 54.23 17.13 -28.40
C ASP A 213 52.85 16.50 -28.40
N GLY A 214 52.40 15.93 -27.25
CA GLY A 214 51.14 15.16 -27.17
C GLY A 214 50.05 15.86 -26.36
N TYR A 215 48.91 15.20 -26.41
CA TYR A 215 47.69 15.57 -25.64
C TYR A 215 47.18 14.36 -24.87
N VAL A 216 46.53 14.63 -23.72
CA VAL A 216 45.66 13.68 -23.08
C VAL A 216 44.22 14.10 -23.34
N GLU A 217 43.37 13.17 -23.73
CA GLU A 217 41.99 13.45 -24.08
C GLU A 217 41.07 12.92 -22.98
N VAL A 218 40.22 13.79 -22.44
CA VAL A 218 39.19 13.46 -21.44
C VAL A 218 37.80 13.61 -22.05
N ALA A 219 36.85 12.82 -21.60
CA ALA A 219 35.45 12.93 -22.00
C ALA A 219 34.60 13.27 -20.77
N THR A 220 33.73 14.28 -20.90
CA THR A 220 32.89 14.73 -19.78
C THR A 220 31.49 15.13 -20.23
N THR A 221 30.51 14.88 -19.37
CA THR A 221 29.13 15.40 -19.51
C THR A 221 28.96 16.77 -18.86
N ARG A 222 30.02 17.29 -18.17
CA ARG A 222 29.97 18.52 -17.38
C ARG A 222 31.21 19.40 -17.67
N PRO A 223 31.30 19.98 -18.88
CA PRO A 223 32.48 20.80 -19.26
C PRO A 223 32.65 22.05 -18.35
N GLU A 224 31.58 22.55 -17.72
CA GLU A 224 31.66 23.70 -16.81
C GLU A 224 32.47 23.43 -15.56
N THR A 225 32.54 22.18 -15.08
CA THR A 225 33.29 21.83 -13.87
C THR A 225 34.81 21.73 -14.16
N MET A 226 35.18 21.56 -15.43
CA MET A 226 36.62 21.45 -15.80
C MET A 226 37.46 22.63 -15.39
N LEU A 227 36.88 23.82 -15.24
CA LEU A 227 37.62 25.00 -14.77
C LEU A 227 38.25 24.81 -13.37
N GLY A 228 37.71 23.85 -12.57
CA GLY A 228 38.25 23.47 -11.28
C GLY A 228 39.01 22.15 -11.29
N ASP A 229 39.46 21.66 -12.46
CA ASP A 229 40.23 20.43 -12.51
C ASP A 229 41.61 20.62 -11.87
N THR A 230 42.01 19.63 -11.08
CA THR A 230 43.30 19.64 -10.35
C THR A 230 44.17 18.44 -10.71
N ALA A 231 43.65 17.49 -11.48
CA ALA A 231 44.41 16.40 -12.09
C ALA A 231 43.68 15.80 -13.29
N VAL A 232 44.39 15.00 -14.06
CA VAL A 232 43.82 13.97 -14.97
C VAL A 232 44.24 12.61 -14.44
N ALA A 233 43.30 11.69 -14.30
CA ALA A 233 43.54 10.34 -13.82
C ALA A 233 43.44 9.30 -14.96
N VAL A 234 44.30 8.27 -14.87
CA VAL A 234 44.30 7.09 -15.75
C VAL A 234 44.40 5.82 -14.92
N HIS A 235 43.99 4.70 -15.42
CA HIS A 235 44.14 3.45 -14.69
C HIS A 235 45.62 3.03 -14.66
N PRO A 236 46.18 2.57 -13.50
CA PRO A 236 47.62 2.25 -13.37
C PRO A 236 48.10 1.13 -14.33
N GLU A 237 47.20 0.24 -14.73
CA GLU A 237 47.49 -0.85 -15.67
C GLU A 237 47.22 -0.50 -17.14
N ASP A 238 46.79 0.73 -17.47
CA ASP A 238 46.49 1.11 -18.86
C ASP A 238 47.77 1.41 -19.60
N GLU A 239 48.17 0.51 -20.49
CA GLU A 239 49.39 0.61 -21.29
C GLU A 239 49.43 1.88 -22.17
N ARG A 240 48.28 2.42 -22.57
CA ARG A 240 48.18 3.61 -23.42
C ARG A 240 48.79 4.85 -22.74
N TYR A 241 48.75 4.91 -21.42
CA TYR A 241 49.07 6.11 -20.65
C TYR A 241 50.23 5.93 -19.69
N LYS A 242 50.84 4.75 -19.58
CA LYS A 242 51.98 4.49 -18.67
C LYS A 242 53.11 5.52 -18.77
N ASN A 243 53.40 5.98 -19.97
CA ASN A 243 54.55 6.90 -20.23
C ASN A 243 54.24 8.37 -19.89
N ILE A 244 52.97 8.69 -19.56
CA ILE A 244 52.57 10.07 -19.23
C ILE A 244 52.16 10.24 -17.74
N VAL A 245 52.01 9.15 -16.99
CA VAL A 245 51.77 9.19 -15.53
C VAL A 245 52.96 9.91 -14.86
N GLY A 246 52.65 10.85 -13.97
CA GLY A 246 53.63 11.69 -13.29
C GLY A 246 54.05 12.95 -14.07
N LYS A 247 53.68 13.08 -15.35
CA LYS A 247 53.82 14.33 -16.11
C LYS A 247 52.71 15.31 -15.77
N LYS A 248 52.80 16.51 -16.34
CA LYS A 248 51.74 17.52 -16.22
C LYS A 248 51.06 17.78 -17.57
N CYS A 249 49.84 18.24 -17.52
CA CYS A 249 49.14 18.78 -18.68
C CYS A 249 48.55 20.17 -18.36
N ILE A 250 48.26 20.92 -19.40
CA ILE A 250 47.70 22.27 -19.32
C ILE A 250 46.20 22.19 -19.35
N LEU A 251 45.53 22.66 -18.30
CA LEU A 251 44.09 22.83 -18.23
C LEU A 251 43.65 23.90 -19.23
N PRO A 252 42.85 23.60 -20.23
CA PRO A 252 42.34 24.58 -21.19
C PRO A 252 41.58 25.72 -20.50
N ILE A 253 41.53 26.90 -21.15
CA ILE A 253 40.92 28.13 -20.63
C ILE A 253 41.70 28.70 -19.43
N MET A 254 41.97 27.87 -18.42
CA MET A 254 42.65 28.30 -17.18
C MET A 254 44.16 28.44 -17.33
N ASN A 255 44.75 27.83 -18.34
CA ASN A 255 46.22 27.80 -18.57
C ASN A 255 47.04 27.36 -17.34
N LYS A 256 46.46 26.53 -16.49
CA LYS A 256 47.08 25.99 -15.26
C LYS A 256 47.69 24.61 -15.55
N GLU A 257 48.88 24.38 -15.03
CA GLU A 257 49.47 23.04 -15.05
C GLU A 257 48.89 22.16 -13.97
N ILE A 258 48.42 20.98 -14.36
CA ILE A 258 47.85 19.96 -13.47
C ILE A 258 48.53 18.61 -13.71
N PRO A 259 48.69 17.73 -12.66
CA PRO A 259 49.36 16.44 -12.78
C PRO A 259 48.47 15.40 -13.49
N ILE A 260 49.14 14.45 -14.15
CA ILE A 260 48.54 13.20 -14.62
C ILE A 260 48.83 12.13 -13.58
N ILE A 261 47.79 11.58 -12.94
CA ILE A 261 47.90 10.62 -11.84
C ILE A 261 47.40 9.23 -12.29
N ALA A 262 47.79 8.20 -11.54
CA ALA A 262 47.25 6.87 -11.71
C ALA A 262 46.32 6.49 -10.55
N ASP A 263 45.10 6.07 -10.83
CA ASP A 263 44.14 5.63 -9.78
C ASP A 263 43.28 4.50 -10.30
N GLU A 264 43.07 3.49 -9.46
CA GLU A 264 42.34 2.25 -9.78
C GLU A 264 40.82 2.45 -10.05
N PHE A 265 40.23 3.58 -9.63
CA PHE A 265 38.82 3.86 -9.88
C PHE A 265 38.48 4.18 -11.35
N VAL A 266 39.51 4.47 -12.17
CA VAL A 266 39.34 4.80 -13.59
C VAL A 266 39.02 3.53 -14.39
N GLU A 267 37.94 3.55 -15.13
CA GLU A 267 37.54 2.46 -16.05
C GLU A 267 38.28 2.57 -17.39
N LYS A 268 39.14 1.60 -17.70
CA LYS A 268 39.99 1.61 -18.93
C LYS A 268 39.17 1.65 -20.23
N GLU A 269 38.01 1.00 -20.23
CA GLU A 269 37.16 0.81 -21.42
C GLU A 269 36.06 1.89 -21.54
N PHE A 270 35.93 2.79 -20.59
CA PHE A 270 34.93 3.85 -20.64
C PHE A 270 35.52 5.14 -21.25
N GLY A 271 34.86 5.68 -22.28
CA GLY A 271 35.28 6.90 -22.95
C GLY A 271 36.69 6.79 -23.50
N THR A 272 37.54 7.71 -23.08
CA THR A 272 38.99 7.71 -23.49
C THR A 272 39.89 6.88 -22.59
N GLY A 273 39.37 6.38 -21.44
CA GLY A 273 40.20 5.79 -20.37
C GLY A 273 40.95 6.82 -19.55
N CYS A 274 40.73 8.11 -19.78
CA CYS A 274 41.23 9.23 -18.99
C CYS A 274 40.07 10.01 -18.39
N VAL A 275 40.19 10.33 -17.10
CA VAL A 275 39.13 11.05 -16.35
C VAL A 275 39.73 12.36 -15.83
N LYS A 276 39.07 13.47 -16.09
CA LYS A 276 39.35 14.73 -15.42
C LYS A 276 38.99 14.65 -13.96
N ILE A 277 39.79 15.23 -13.07
CA ILE A 277 39.53 15.18 -11.62
C ILE A 277 39.20 16.58 -11.12
N THR A 278 37.91 16.74 -10.70
CA THR A 278 37.40 17.98 -10.09
C THR A 278 36.90 17.70 -8.68
N PRO A 279 37.77 17.66 -7.67
CA PRO A 279 37.44 17.23 -6.30
C PRO A 279 36.32 18.03 -5.62
N ALA A 280 36.01 19.23 -6.08
CA ALA A 280 34.96 20.07 -5.53
C ALA A 280 33.54 19.70 -6.06
N HIS A 281 33.40 18.94 -7.15
CA HIS A 281 32.14 18.81 -7.89
C HIS A 281 31.76 17.39 -8.29
N ASP A 282 32.53 16.40 -7.87
CA ASP A 282 32.23 14.98 -8.06
C ASP A 282 32.68 14.14 -6.86
N MET A 283 31.86 13.16 -6.44
CA MET A 283 32.13 12.35 -5.24
C MET A 283 33.36 11.45 -5.41
N ASN A 284 33.52 10.83 -6.59
CA ASN A 284 34.65 9.96 -6.91
C ASN A 284 35.92 10.78 -7.04
N ASP A 285 35.83 11.95 -7.70
CA ASP A 285 36.96 12.88 -7.85
C ASP A 285 37.40 13.42 -6.49
N TYR A 286 36.48 13.67 -5.55
CA TYR A 286 36.78 14.06 -4.18
C TYR A 286 37.59 12.99 -3.45
N GLN A 287 37.18 11.71 -3.56
CA GLN A 287 37.91 10.61 -2.95
C GLN A 287 39.31 10.44 -3.57
N ALA A 288 39.41 10.55 -4.90
CA ALA A 288 40.70 10.55 -5.59
C ALA A 288 41.57 11.77 -5.13
N GLY A 289 40.96 12.95 -5.01
CA GLY A 289 41.57 14.14 -4.49
C GLY A 289 42.21 13.95 -3.11
N LEU A 290 41.50 13.29 -2.21
CA LEU A 290 42.00 12.95 -0.87
C LEU A 290 43.18 11.96 -0.92
N ARG A 291 43.12 10.91 -1.76
CA ARG A 291 44.17 9.89 -1.91
C ARG A 291 45.46 10.49 -2.47
N HIS A 292 45.32 11.42 -3.39
CA HIS A 292 46.45 12.04 -4.08
C HIS A 292 46.82 13.44 -3.54
N ASN A 293 46.16 13.88 -2.45
CA ASN A 293 46.39 15.20 -1.83
C ASN A 293 46.27 16.35 -2.84
N LEU A 294 45.22 16.31 -3.70
CA LEU A 294 44.99 17.35 -4.72
C LEU A 294 44.34 18.59 -4.12
N GLU A 295 44.56 19.73 -4.79
CA GLU A 295 43.88 20.97 -4.46
C GLU A 295 42.36 20.84 -4.71
N ILE A 296 41.53 21.48 -3.88
CA ILE A 296 40.12 21.56 -4.04
C ILE A 296 39.75 22.94 -4.57
N VAL A 297 39.26 23.01 -5.79
CA VAL A 297 38.93 24.27 -6.47
C VAL A 297 37.41 24.29 -6.77
N GLU A 298 36.68 25.13 -6.03
CA GLU A 298 35.27 25.37 -6.28
C GLU A 298 35.04 26.24 -7.50
N VAL A 299 34.06 25.87 -8.35
CA VAL A 299 33.69 26.60 -9.59
C VAL A 299 32.37 27.34 -9.40
N PHE A 300 31.56 26.94 -8.45
CA PHE A 300 30.22 27.48 -8.19
C PHE A 300 30.15 28.19 -6.83
N ASP A 301 29.31 29.21 -6.74
CA ASP A 301 28.96 29.90 -5.50
C ASP A 301 27.87 29.19 -4.70
N GLU A 302 27.46 29.77 -3.57
CA GLU A 302 26.38 29.21 -2.71
C GLU A 302 25.00 29.16 -3.37
N SER A 303 24.77 29.97 -4.39
CA SER A 303 23.55 30.00 -5.18
C SER A 303 23.58 29.09 -6.39
N ASN A 304 24.65 28.26 -6.50
CA ASN A 304 24.88 27.35 -7.62
C ASN A 304 25.03 28.09 -8.97
N LYS A 305 25.67 29.25 -8.92
CA LYS A 305 26.10 30.06 -10.09
C LYS A 305 27.62 30.04 -10.19
N MET A 306 28.13 30.33 -11.38
CA MET A 306 29.56 30.44 -11.59
C MET A 306 30.16 31.47 -10.60
N ASN A 307 31.21 31.09 -9.89
CA ASN A 307 31.92 31.96 -8.95
C ASN A 307 32.89 32.92 -9.69
N ASP A 308 33.83 33.55 -8.98
CA ASP A 308 34.75 34.49 -9.55
C ASP A 308 36.08 33.86 -10.06
N LEU A 309 36.13 32.52 -10.13
CA LEU A 309 37.30 31.80 -10.70
C LEU A 309 37.54 32.22 -12.17
N VAL A 310 36.47 32.44 -12.94
CA VAL A 310 36.54 33.06 -14.27
C VAL A 310 35.64 34.29 -14.26
N PRO A 311 36.21 35.51 -14.17
CA PRO A 311 35.44 36.76 -13.95
C PRO A 311 34.33 37.00 -14.98
N GLU A 312 34.54 36.59 -16.24
CA GLU A 312 33.56 36.73 -17.32
C GLU A 312 32.32 35.89 -17.12
N LEU A 313 32.38 34.81 -16.38
CA LEU A 313 31.31 33.89 -16.12
C LEU A 313 30.64 34.14 -14.76
N LYS A 314 31.19 35.00 -13.92
CA LYS A 314 30.69 35.23 -12.55
C LYS A 314 29.22 35.56 -12.51
N GLY A 315 28.46 34.81 -11.69
CA GLY A 315 27.03 34.97 -11.49
C GLY A 315 26.14 34.39 -12.57
N MET A 316 26.70 33.76 -13.60
CA MET A 316 25.94 33.09 -14.66
C MET A 316 25.34 31.78 -14.17
N ASP A 317 24.22 31.40 -14.77
CA ASP A 317 23.67 30.06 -14.62
C ASP A 317 24.62 29.00 -15.22
N ILE A 318 24.71 27.84 -14.59
CA ILE A 318 25.63 26.77 -14.98
C ILE A 318 25.39 26.32 -16.42
N ILE A 319 24.13 26.22 -16.86
CA ILE A 319 23.81 25.75 -18.22
C ILE A 319 24.15 26.80 -19.28
N GLU A 320 23.98 28.07 -18.95
CA GLU A 320 24.41 29.18 -19.82
C GLU A 320 25.95 29.25 -19.93
N ALA A 321 26.62 29.13 -18.76
CA ALA A 321 28.07 29.11 -18.72
C ALA A 321 28.67 27.92 -19.49
N ARG A 322 28.04 26.74 -19.41
CA ARG A 322 28.42 25.53 -20.16
C ARG A 322 28.51 25.79 -21.67
N LYS A 323 27.58 26.52 -22.25
CA LYS A 323 27.58 26.88 -23.69
C LYS A 323 28.78 27.71 -24.04
N ILE A 324 29.03 28.75 -23.25
CA ILE A 324 30.17 29.67 -23.48
C ILE A 324 31.51 28.92 -23.32
N ILE A 325 31.62 28.02 -22.35
CA ILE A 325 32.81 27.21 -22.13
C ILE A 325 33.05 26.27 -23.32
N VAL A 326 32.05 25.63 -23.85
CA VAL A 326 32.15 24.78 -25.03
C VAL A 326 32.59 25.60 -26.27
N GLU A 327 32.03 26.79 -26.49
CA GLU A 327 32.44 27.69 -27.55
C GLU A 327 33.93 28.12 -27.41
N LYS A 328 34.35 28.50 -26.20
CA LYS A 328 35.77 28.81 -25.93
C LYS A 328 36.72 27.64 -26.17
N LEU A 329 36.31 26.42 -25.81
CA LEU A 329 37.07 25.21 -26.07
C LEU A 329 37.22 24.93 -27.58
N GLN A 330 36.17 25.23 -28.33
CA GLN A 330 36.20 25.12 -29.79
C GLN A 330 37.13 26.16 -30.42
N GLU A 331 37.06 27.41 -29.99
CA GLU A 331 37.97 28.50 -30.42
C GLU A 331 39.43 28.17 -30.13
N LEU A 332 39.72 27.56 -28.96
CA LEU A 332 41.07 27.13 -28.56
C LEU A 332 41.55 25.87 -29.32
N GLY A 333 40.69 25.23 -30.09
CA GLY A 333 40.98 23.94 -30.73
C GLY A 333 41.14 22.79 -29.71
N ALA A 334 40.70 22.97 -28.50
CA ALA A 334 40.73 21.97 -27.43
C ALA A 334 39.53 20.99 -27.47
N LEU A 335 38.40 21.38 -28.02
CA LEU A 335 37.26 20.50 -28.25
C LEU A 335 37.50 19.57 -29.44
N VAL A 336 37.55 18.28 -29.22
CA VAL A 336 37.82 17.25 -30.23
C VAL A 336 36.56 16.74 -30.91
N ASN A 337 35.61 16.38 -30.10
CA ASN A 337 34.34 15.77 -30.52
C ASN A 337 33.22 16.08 -29.53
N THR A 338 32.00 15.99 -30.02
CA THR A 338 30.79 16.07 -29.20
C THR A 338 29.86 14.94 -29.62
N GLU A 339 29.55 14.03 -28.70
CA GLU A 339 28.68 12.87 -28.93
C GLU A 339 27.36 13.03 -28.19
N ASP A 340 26.28 12.61 -28.82
CA ASP A 340 25.00 12.48 -28.11
C ASP A 340 25.10 11.39 -27.06
N TYR A 341 24.80 11.72 -25.83
CA TYR A 341 24.94 10.80 -24.69
C TYR A 341 23.77 10.92 -23.73
N THR A 342 23.24 9.77 -23.32
CA THR A 342 22.19 9.70 -22.28
C THR A 342 22.80 9.20 -21.00
N HIS A 343 22.61 9.93 -19.90
CA HIS A 343 23.17 9.54 -18.62
C HIS A 343 22.19 9.79 -17.48
N ASN A 344 22.45 9.13 -16.35
CA ASN A 344 21.69 9.31 -15.13
C ASN A 344 22.06 10.64 -14.45
N VAL A 345 21.09 11.53 -14.30
CA VAL A 345 21.23 12.82 -13.61
C VAL A 345 20.61 12.72 -12.23
N ALA A 346 21.38 13.08 -11.22
CA ALA A 346 20.92 13.14 -9.83
C ALA A 346 19.88 14.27 -9.64
N LYS A 347 18.71 13.94 -9.15
CA LYS A 347 17.60 14.86 -8.92
C LYS A 347 17.18 14.84 -7.44
N CYS A 348 16.79 15.99 -6.94
CA CYS A 348 16.19 16.09 -5.62
C CYS A 348 14.81 15.41 -5.61
N GLU A 349 14.60 14.44 -4.72
CA GLU A 349 13.32 13.74 -4.58
C GLU A 349 12.15 14.72 -4.39
N ARG A 350 12.36 15.83 -3.70
CA ARG A 350 11.33 16.80 -3.32
C ARG A 350 10.95 17.78 -4.44
N CYS A 351 11.94 18.47 -5.01
CA CYS A 351 11.69 19.55 -5.99
C CYS A 351 12.05 19.16 -7.43
N LYS A 352 12.64 17.98 -7.64
CA LYS A 352 13.08 17.43 -8.94
C LYS A 352 14.19 18.27 -9.64
N SER A 353 14.75 19.26 -8.96
CA SER A 353 15.91 20.01 -9.47
C SER A 353 17.16 19.13 -9.49
N THR A 354 18.08 19.42 -10.39
CA THR A 354 19.39 18.77 -10.42
C THR A 354 20.14 19.03 -9.12
N ILE A 355 20.73 17.99 -8.56
CA ILE A 355 21.58 18.04 -7.36
C ILE A 355 23.00 18.38 -7.78
N GLU A 356 23.65 19.21 -6.98
CA GLU A 356 25.06 19.52 -7.14
C GLU A 356 25.86 18.97 -5.96
N PRO A 357 26.84 18.07 -6.18
CA PRO A 357 27.77 17.69 -5.15
C PRO A 357 28.60 18.93 -4.69
N ARG A 358 28.69 19.12 -3.38
CA ARG A 358 29.35 20.30 -2.82
C ARG A 358 30.12 19.95 -1.56
N ILE A 359 31.28 20.54 -1.36
CA ILE A 359 32.03 20.43 -0.12
C ILE A 359 31.45 21.40 0.89
N SER A 360 31.03 20.86 2.03
CA SER A 360 30.41 21.66 3.09
C SER A 360 30.73 21.11 4.47
N MET A 361 30.81 22.02 5.45
CA MET A 361 30.92 21.67 6.87
C MET A 361 29.53 21.29 7.40
N GLN A 362 29.31 20.02 7.69
CA GLN A 362 28.01 19.49 8.09
C GLN A 362 28.14 18.60 9.32
N TRP A 363 27.02 18.28 9.96
CA TRP A 363 26.91 17.28 11.01
C TRP A 363 26.61 15.90 10.44
N PHE A 364 27.36 14.89 10.91
CA PHE A 364 27.24 13.53 10.45
C PHE A 364 27.04 12.54 11.59
N VAL A 365 26.31 11.44 11.31
CA VAL A 365 26.31 10.24 12.16
C VAL A 365 27.15 9.17 11.50
N SER A 366 28.11 8.59 12.26
CA SER A 366 28.87 7.42 11.82
C SER A 366 27.98 6.20 11.79
N MET A 367 27.73 5.62 10.61
CA MET A 367 26.70 4.61 10.41
C MET A 367 27.19 3.18 10.41
N LYS A 368 28.47 2.92 10.15
CA LYS A 368 29.00 1.57 9.88
C LYS A 368 28.61 0.53 10.92
N ASP A 369 28.87 0.80 12.20
CA ASP A 369 28.60 -0.16 13.29
C ASP A 369 27.10 -0.25 13.61
N LEU A 370 26.37 0.86 13.50
CA LEU A 370 24.92 0.92 13.68
C LEU A 370 24.22 0.07 12.60
N ALA A 371 24.62 0.23 11.34
CA ALA A 371 24.06 -0.48 10.20
C ALA A 371 24.36 -1.99 10.27
N LYS A 372 25.59 -2.36 10.65
CA LYS A 372 25.98 -3.77 10.82
C LYS A 372 25.06 -4.47 11.81
N ARG A 373 24.85 -3.89 12.99
CA ARG A 373 23.95 -4.47 14.02
C ARG A 373 22.51 -4.61 13.54
N ALA A 374 22.01 -3.60 12.79
CA ALA A 374 20.67 -3.63 12.23
C ALA A 374 20.52 -4.72 11.15
N ALA A 375 21.53 -4.88 10.28
CA ALA A 375 21.53 -5.93 9.26
C ALA A 375 21.63 -7.33 9.90
N ASP A 376 22.51 -7.51 10.88
CA ASP A 376 22.70 -8.79 11.58
C ASP A 376 21.42 -9.24 12.31
N SER A 377 20.70 -8.33 12.94
CA SER A 377 19.40 -8.62 13.60
C SER A 377 18.36 -9.23 12.65
N VAL A 378 18.26 -8.73 11.41
CA VAL A 378 17.37 -9.30 10.38
C VAL A 378 17.91 -10.64 9.86
N ARG A 379 19.23 -10.77 9.65
CA ARG A 379 19.86 -12.04 9.24
C ARG A 379 19.64 -13.15 10.28
N GLU A 380 19.63 -12.79 11.55
CA GLU A 380 19.35 -13.69 12.68
C GLU A 380 17.85 -14.01 12.87
N GLY A 381 16.97 -13.37 12.09
CA GLY A 381 15.52 -13.59 12.14
C GLY A 381 14.82 -12.96 13.35
N LYS A 382 15.44 -12.00 14.03
CA LYS A 382 14.84 -11.26 15.17
C LYS A 382 13.78 -10.28 14.68
N THR A 383 13.96 -9.73 13.49
CA THR A 383 12.94 -8.98 12.74
C THR A 383 12.75 -9.63 11.37
N THR A 384 11.49 -9.80 10.94
CA THR A 384 11.13 -10.48 9.69
C THR A 384 10.47 -9.51 8.72
N PHE A 385 10.93 -9.48 7.46
CA PHE A 385 10.28 -8.74 6.38
C PHE A 385 9.24 -9.61 5.67
N ILE A 386 8.07 -9.08 5.47
CA ILE A 386 6.95 -9.74 4.79
C ILE A 386 6.46 -8.84 3.64
N PRO A 387 6.64 -9.24 2.35
CA PRO A 387 7.33 -10.45 1.88
C PRO A 387 8.86 -10.37 2.02
N LYS A 388 9.48 -11.51 2.23
CA LYS A 388 10.93 -11.66 2.44
C LYS A 388 11.82 -11.05 1.34
N ARG A 389 11.33 -10.94 0.10
CA ARG A 389 12.09 -10.36 -1.02
C ARG A 389 12.61 -8.94 -0.75
N TYR A 390 12.00 -8.19 0.16
CA TYR A 390 12.40 -6.82 0.51
C TYR A 390 13.62 -6.77 1.45
N GLU A 391 14.02 -7.89 2.04
CA GLU A 391 15.30 -7.99 2.77
C GLU A 391 16.49 -7.63 1.87
N LYS A 392 16.41 -7.95 0.56
CA LYS A 392 17.48 -7.62 -0.40
C LYS A 392 17.69 -6.10 -0.51
N GLN A 393 16.61 -5.32 -0.57
CA GLN A 393 16.71 -3.85 -0.61
C GLN A 393 17.31 -3.30 0.69
N TYR A 394 16.87 -3.83 1.83
CA TYR A 394 17.35 -3.46 3.15
C TYR A 394 18.84 -3.75 3.33
N PHE A 395 19.32 -4.95 2.96
CA PHE A 395 20.72 -5.33 3.06
C PHE A 395 21.60 -4.55 2.08
N ASN A 396 21.19 -4.39 0.82
CA ASN A 396 21.94 -3.60 -0.15
C ASN A 396 22.19 -2.18 0.33
N TRP A 397 21.23 -1.58 1.01
CA TRP A 397 21.39 -0.26 1.60
C TRP A 397 22.35 -0.26 2.78
N LEU A 398 22.16 -1.13 3.76
CA LEU A 398 22.96 -1.13 4.99
C LEU A 398 24.40 -1.59 4.80
N ASP A 399 24.63 -2.55 3.90
CA ASP A 399 25.98 -3.06 3.63
C ASP A 399 26.88 -2.03 2.92
N ASN A 400 26.27 -1.05 2.22
CA ASN A 400 26.97 0.01 1.48
C ASN A 400 26.75 1.42 2.06
N ILE A 401 26.21 1.51 3.28
CA ILE A 401 25.81 2.80 3.86
C ILE A 401 27.01 3.70 4.13
N GLN A 402 26.88 4.97 3.76
CA GLN A 402 27.81 6.03 4.12
C GLN A 402 27.38 6.73 5.41
N ASP A 403 28.27 7.57 5.97
CA ASP A 403 27.93 8.38 7.13
C ASP A 403 26.78 9.33 6.77
N TRP A 404 25.81 9.40 7.66
CA TRP A 404 24.55 10.11 7.41
C TRP A 404 24.71 11.60 7.73
N CYS A 405 24.60 12.49 6.73
CA CYS A 405 24.50 13.93 6.91
C CYS A 405 23.14 14.27 7.53
N ILE A 406 23.17 14.83 8.74
CA ILE A 406 21.95 15.10 9.53
C ILE A 406 21.58 16.57 9.63
N SER A 407 22.45 17.50 9.23
CA SER A 407 22.16 18.94 9.26
C SER A 407 21.45 19.40 7.99
N ARG A 408 20.50 20.31 8.16
CA ARG A 408 19.71 20.94 7.09
C ARG A 408 19.67 22.45 7.29
N GLN A 409 19.90 23.23 6.24
CA GLN A 409 19.87 24.69 6.24
C GLN A 409 18.42 25.21 6.18
N LEU A 410 17.60 24.75 7.13
CA LEU A 410 16.17 25.05 7.24
C LEU A 410 15.88 25.80 8.55
N TRP A 411 14.71 26.43 8.62
CA TRP A 411 14.21 27.00 9.87
C TRP A 411 13.17 26.09 10.53
N TRP A 412 12.42 25.34 9.76
CA TRP A 412 11.41 24.43 10.23
C TRP A 412 11.97 23.05 10.56
N GLY A 413 11.96 22.66 11.83
CA GLY A 413 12.47 21.39 12.33
C GLY A 413 13.13 21.51 13.69
N HIS A 414 13.74 20.43 14.17
CA HIS A 414 14.51 20.39 15.42
C HIS A 414 15.83 21.10 15.22
N ARG A 415 16.03 22.22 15.90
CA ARG A 415 17.27 22.97 15.83
C ARG A 415 18.40 22.18 16.48
N ILE A 416 19.57 22.15 15.86
CA ILE A 416 20.74 21.41 16.35
C ILE A 416 21.14 21.95 17.73
N PRO A 417 21.30 21.07 18.77
CA PRO A 417 21.60 21.49 20.14
C PRO A 417 23.10 21.73 20.40
N ALA A 418 23.78 22.39 19.47
CA ALA A 418 25.18 22.73 19.56
C ALA A 418 25.36 24.25 19.68
N TYR A 419 26.18 24.68 20.63
CA TYR A 419 26.49 26.07 20.93
C TYR A 419 27.95 26.33 20.70
N TYR A 420 28.27 27.32 19.86
CA TYR A 420 29.63 27.72 19.50
C TYR A 420 30.06 28.89 20.34
N CYS A 421 31.30 28.84 20.87
CA CYS A 421 31.94 29.94 21.55
C CYS A 421 32.65 30.85 20.54
N ASP A 422 32.28 32.11 20.49
CA ASP A 422 32.85 33.10 19.59
C ASP A 422 34.33 33.44 19.92
N GLU A 423 34.75 33.15 21.16
CA GLU A 423 36.11 33.46 21.59
C GLU A 423 37.11 32.30 21.47
N CYS A 424 36.72 31.07 21.74
CA CYS A 424 37.68 29.95 21.73
C CYS A 424 37.31 28.84 20.74
N GLY A 425 36.20 28.97 20.00
CA GLY A 425 35.76 28.00 19.01
C GLY A 425 35.22 26.68 19.60
N GLU A 426 35.09 26.55 20.93
CA GLU A 426 34.60 25.33 21.56
C GLU A 426 33.11 25.09 21.22
N ILE A 427 32.77 23.82 21.02
CA ILE A 427 31.40 23.39 20.77
C ILE A 427 30.85 22.76 22.06
N THR A 428 29.82 23.37 22.62
CA THR A 428 29.06 22.79 23.77
C THR A 428 27.77 22.22 23.29
N VAL A 429 27.52 20.94 23.50
CA VAL A 429 26.25 20.27 23.15
C VAL A 429 25.36 20.14 24.38
N SER A 430 24.16 20.72 24.34
CA SER A 430 23.26 20.79 25.49
C SER A 430 21.79 20.88 25.05
N LYS A 431 20.86 20.30 25.84
CA LYS A 431 19.41 20.41 25.61
C LYS A 431 18.89 21.84 25.70
N VAL A 432 19.50 22.61 26.57
CA VAL A 432 19.18 24.02 26.84
C VAL A 432 20.38 24.91 26.62
N ASN A 433 20.14 26.20 26.39
CA ASN A 433 21.23 27.15 26.28
C ASN A 433 22.12 27.13 27.56
N PRO A 434 23.40 26.74 27.47
CA PRO A 434 24.27 26.62 28.64
C PRO A 434 24.66 27.98 29.26
N GLY A 435 24.32 29.09 28.60
CA GLY A 435 24.62 30.45 29.05
C GLY A 435 26.10 30.84 29.01
N LYS A 436 27.02 29.87 29.09
CA LYS A 436 28.49 30.08 29.04
C LYS A 436 29.20 28.91 28.34
N CYS A 437 30.31 29.24 27.72
CA CYS A 437 31.19 28.23 27.13
C CYS A 437 31.72 27.26 28.19
N SER A 438 31.67 25.96 27.92
CA SER A 438 32.14 24.91 28.83
C SER A 438 33.68 24.95 29.05
N LYS A 439 34.46 25.54 28.14
CA LYS A 439 35.93 25.56 28.16
C LYS A 439 36.49 26.86 28.71
N CYS A 440 36.06 28.02 28.19
CA CYS A 440 36.63 29.31 28.56
C CYS A 440 35.73 30.18 29.46
N GLY A 441 34.46 29.73 29.70
CA GLY A 441 33.51 30.47 30.54
C GLY A 441 32.89 31.73 29.89
N SER A 442 33.20 32.04 28.63
CA SER A 442 32.64 33.19 27.92
C SER A 442 31.12 33.04 27.76
N SER A 443 30.39 34.16 27.88
CA SER A 443 28.95 34.25 27.59
C SER A 443 28.64 34.51 26.11
N HIS A 444 29.66 34.76 25.27
CA HIS A 444 29.52 34.97 23.84
C HIS A 444 29.44 33.60 23.15
N ILE A 445 28.26 33.07 23.17
CA ILE A 445 27.92 31.77 22.54
C ILE A 445 26.67 31.94 21.69
N HIS A 446 26.65 31.25 20.54
CA HIS A 446 25.48 31.18 19.68
C HIS A 446 25.14 29.73 19.34
N GLN A 447 23.82 29.45 19.20
CA GLN A 447 23.35 28.12 18.80
C GLN A 447 23.48 27.95 17.30
N ASP A 448 23.80 26.71 16.86
CA ASP A 448 23.77 26.32 15.46
C ASP A 448 22.45 26.73 14.79
N GLU A 449 22.52 27.28 13.57
CA GLU A 449 21.31 27.74 12.85
C GLU A 449 20.58 26.64 12.10
N ASP A 450 21.26 25.54 11.82
CA ASP A 450 20.72 24.42 11.10
C ASP A 450 19.72 23.62 11.94
N THR A 451 18.84 22.90 11.26
CA THR A 451 17.92 21.92 11.84
C THR A 451 18.35 20.50 11.50
N LEU A 452 17.87 19.55 12.26
CA LEU A 452 18.09 18.13 12.00
C LEU A 452 17.22 17.62 10.86
N ASP A 453 17.73 16.64 10.14
CA ASP A 453 16.98 15.88 9.14
C ASP A 453 15.69 15.32 9.74
N THR A 454 14.57 15.40 9.00
CA THR A 454 13.26 14.87 9.45
C THR A 454 13.34 13.40 9.84
N TRP A 455 14.18 12.61 9.16
CA TRP A 455 14.37 11.20 9.45
C TRP A 455 15.10 10.94 10.77
N PHE A 456 15.78 11.95 11.33
CA PHE A 456 16.45 11.84 12.62
C PHE A 456 15.43 11.74 13.77
N SER A 457 14.35 12.50 13.69
CA SER A 457 13.24 12.41 14.65
C SER A 457 12.33 11.20 14.37
N SER A 458 12.01 10.96 13.09
CA SER A 458 11.13 9.85 12.69
C SER A 458 11.71 8.46 13.02
N ALA A 459 13.04 8.34 13.10
CA ALA A 459 13.72 7.11 13.51
C ALA A 459 13.43 6.69 14.95
N LEU A 460 13.00 7.60 15.82
CA LEU A 460 12.67 7.33 17.21
C LEU A 460 11.21 6.89 17.40
N TRP A 461 10.40 6.95 16.33
CA TRP A 461 8.95 6.79 16.40
C TRP A 461 8.47 5.58 17.21
N PRO A 462 9.03 4.35 17.07
CA PRO A 462 8.53 3.18 17.77
C PRO A 462 8.65 3.24 19.30
N PHE A 463 9.51 4.06 19.85
CA PHE A 463 9.79 4.09 21.29
C PHE A 463 9.65 5.47 21.92
N SER A 464 9.95 6.56 21.23
CA SER A 464 9.77 7.92 21.77
C SER A 464 8.28 8.28 21.90
N THR A 465 7.42 7.80 21.00
CA THR A 465 5.97 7.98 21.08
C THR A 465 5.37 7.31 22.32
N LEU A 466 6.02 6.28 22.83
CA LEU A 466 5.67 5.55 24.06
C LEU A 466 6.29 6.15 25.34
N GLY A 467 7.05 7.25 25.19
CA GLY A 467 7.57 8.01 26.34
C GLY A 467 9.07 7.91 26.57
N TRP A 468 9.86 7.20 25.72
CA TRP A 468 11.33 7.29 25.80
C TRP A 468 11.79 8.75 25.63
N PRO A 469 12.78 9.27 26.39
CA PRO A 469 13.77 8.53 27.18
C PRO A 469 13.34 8.06 28.58
N ASN A 470 12.11 8.38 29.04
CA ASN A 470 11.62 7.86 30.30
C ASN A 470 11.20 6.36 30.14
N THR A 471 12.11 5.46 30.44
CA THR A 471 11.88 4.00 30.35
C THR A 471 10.92 3.48 31.44
N GLU A 472 10.58 4.31 32.44
CA GLU A 472 9.59 3.98 33.47
C GLU A 472 8.14 4.23 33.03
N ASN A 473 7.93 4.90 31.89
CA ASN A 473 6.63 5.13 31.31
C ASN A 473 5.85 3.82 31.14
N GLU A 474 4.57 3.81 31.51
CA GLU A 474 3.74 2.59 31.49
C GLU A 474 3.50 2.11 30.04
N ASP A 475 3.28 3.01 29.09
CA ASP A 475 3.08 2.66 27.68
C ASP A 475 4.37 2.06 27.11
N TYR A 476 5.54 2.63 27.43
CA TYR A 476 6.83 2.08 27.00
C TYR A 476 7.08 0.66 27.55
N LYS A 477 6.85 0.46 28.83
CA LYS A 477 7.03 -0.87 29.45
C LYS A 477 6.09 -1.92 28.89
N ARG A 478 4.89 -1.51 28.49
CA ARG A 478 3.85 -2.42 28.04
C ARG A 478 3.92 -2.74 26.56
N PHE A 479 4.17 -1.74 25.72
CA PHE A 479 3.99 -1.83 24.28
C PHE A 479 5.28 -1.83 23.47
N TYR A 480 6.44 -1.58 24.09
CA TYR A 480 7.73 -1.66 23.40
C TYR A 480 8.46 -2.95 23.73
N PRO A 481 9.02 -3.71 22.77
CA PRO A 481 8.93 -3.53 21.30
C PRO A 481 7.52 -3.68 20.75
N THR A 482 7.25 -3.01 19.60
CA THR A 482 5.95 -3.13 18.91
C THR A 482 5.85 -4.45 18.14
N ASN A 483 4.65 -4.83 17.71
CA ASN A 483 4.43 -6.12 17.07
C ASN A 483 4.70 -6.09 15.57
N VAL A 484 4.12 -5.13 14.88
CA VAL A 484 4.17 -5.01 13.42
C VAL A 484 4.39 -3.56 13.02
N LEU A 485 5.31 -3.35 12.10
CA LEU A 485 5.42 -2.12 11.33
C LEU A 485 4.79 -2.36 9.96
N VAL A 486 3.83 -1.54 9.56
CA VAL A 486 3.26 -1.56 8.21
C VAL A 486 3.76 -0.35 7.45
N THR A 487 4.28 -0.53 6.23
CA THR A 487 4.80 0.58 5.44
C THR A 487 4.95 0.23 3.96
N GLY A 488 5.09 1.25 3.11
CA GLY A 488 5.45 1.08 1.70
C GLY A 488 6.91 0.67 1.51
N PHE A 489 7.21 -0.01 0.41
CA PHE A 489 8.57 -0.44 0.09
C PHE A 489 9.52 0.74 -0.20
N ASP A 490 8.98 1.87 -0.60
CA ASP A 490 9.72 3.07 -1.00
C ASP A 490 10.41 3.78 0.18
N ILE A 491 10.02 3.49 1.44
CA ILE A 491 10.64 4.07 2.63
C ILE A 491 11.39 3.05 3.51
N ILE A 492 11.74 1.88 2.98
CA ILE A 492 12.59 0.90 3.69
C ILE A 492 13.94 1.51 4.06
N THR A 493 14.59 2.16 3.10
CA THR A 493 15.90 2.80 3.29
C THR A 493 15.82 4.07 4.13
N PHE A 494 14.74 4.82 4.00
CA PHE A 494 14.55 6.08 4.72
C PHE A 494 14.15 5.88 6.18
N TRP A 495 13.21 5.00 6.43
CA TRP A 495 12.55 4.92 7.73
C TRP A 495 12.81 3.61 8.46
N VAL A 496 12.57 2.47 7.82
CA VAL A 496 12.73 1.16 8.48
C VAL A 496 14.18 0.97 8.95
N SER A 497 15.18 1.22 8.07
CA SER A 497 16.59 1.05 8.40
C SER A 497 17.03 1.96 9.57
N ARG A 498 16.52 3.18 9.60
CA ARG A 498 16.87 4.16 10.65
C ARG A 498 16.18 3.84 11.96
N MET A 499 14.92 3.38 11.97
CA MET A 499 14.27 2.89 13.18
C MET A 499 14.98 1.67 13.76
N MET A 500 15.44 0.74 12.93
CA MET A 500 16.22 -0.42 13.36
C MET A 500 17.55 -0.01 13.99
N THR A 501 18.30 0.88 13.35
CA THR A 501 19.58 1.35 13.88
C THR A 501 19.43 2.09 15.21
N GLN A 502 18.45 2.98 15.32
CA GLN A 502 18.23 3.78 16.53
C GLN A 502 17.58 2.96 17.65
N GLY A 503 16.63 2.08 17.32
CA GLY A 503 16.02 1.16 18.28
C GLY A 503 17.07 0.29 18.98
N LEU A 504 17.94 -0.37 18.22
CA LEU A 504 19.04 -1.18 18.75
C LEU A 504 20.05 -0.35 19.55
N GLU A 505 20.35 0.89 19.11
CA GLU A 505 21.32 1.76 19.77
C GLU A 505 20.83 2.21 21.16
N PHE A 506 19.58 2.65 21.27
CA PHE A 506 19.07 3.30 22.47
C PHE A 506 18.35 2.39 23.43
N THR A 507 17.81 1.27 22.96
CA THR A 507 17.02 0.35 23.77
C THR A 507 17.64 -1.04 23.89
N GLY A 508 18.59 -1.38 23.02
CA GLY A 508 19.20 -2.72 22.95
C GLY A 508 18.23 -3.79 22.39
N LYS A 509 17.09 -3.39 21.82
CA LYS A 509 16.05 -4.27 21.30
C LYS A 509 15.64 -3.85 19.91
N GLU A 510 15.21 -4.82 19.11
CA GLU A 510 14.55 -4.57 17.83
C GLU A 510 13.24 -3.81 18.07
N PRO A 511 12.98 -2.70 17.33
CA PRO A 511 11.81 -1.86 17.60
C PRO A 511 10.48 -2.50 17.22
N PHE A 512 10.49 -3.52 16.37
CA PHE A 512 9.32 -4.28 15.92
C PHE A 512 9.72 -5.69 15.49
N LYS A 513 8.77 -6.63 15.63
CA LYS A 513 8.99 -8.03 15.27
C LYS A 513 8.88 -8.25 13.76
N ASP A 514 7.80 -7.79 13.17
CA ASP A 514 7.49 -7.98 11.75
C ASP A 514 7.46 -6.63 11.01
N VAL A 515 7.97 -6.60 9.78
CA VAL A 515 7.89 -5.47 8.85
C VAL A 515 7.03 -5.89 7.68
N LEU A 516 5.78 -5.48 7.69
CA LEU A 516 4.81 -5.78 6.65
C LEU A 516 4.86 -4.70 5.57
N ILE A 517 5.33 -5.10 4.40
CA ILE A 517 5.52 -4.20 3.27
C ILE A 517 4.33 -4.31 2.31
N HIS A 518 3.73 -3.18 1.98
CA HIS A 518 2.73 -3.08 0.92
C HIS A 518 3.30 -2.38 -0.32
N GLY A 519 2.66 -2.62 -1.47
CA GLY A 519 2.94 -1.93 -2.72
C GLY A 519 2.31 -0.53 -2.77
N ILE A 520 2.50 0.17 -3.88
CA ILE A 520 1.87 1.48 -4.13
C ILE A 520 0.60 1.32 -4.97
N ILE A 521 -0.31 2.27 -4.82
CA ILE A 521 -1.51 2.31 -5.66
C ILE A 521 -1.20 3.09 -6.94
N ARG A 522 -1.48 2.44 -8.08
CA ARG A 522 -1.30 2.98 -9.43
C ARG A 522 -2.66 3.28 -10.07
N ASP A 523 -2.69 4.14 -11.05
CA ASP A 523 -3.88 4.37 -11.86
C ASP A 523 -4.25 3.13 -12.73
N SER A 524 -5.37 3.17 -13.43
CA SER A 524 -5.83 2.08 -14.29
C SER A 524 -4.85 1.72 -15.42
N GLN A 525 -3.96 2.66 -15.80
CA GLN A 525 -2.91 2.46 -16.80
C GLN A 525 -1.60 1.94 -16.20
N GLY A 526 -1.53 1.75 -14.87
CA GLY A 526 -0.35 1.27 -14.16
C GLY A 526 0.68 2.35 -13.82
N ARG A 527 0.37 3.65 -14.01
CA ARG A 527 1.26 4.76 -13.68
C ARG A 527 1.13 5.12 -12.20
N LYS A 528 2.22 5.55 -11.57
CA LYS A 528 2.20 6.07 -10.20
C LYS A 528 1.26 7.27 -10.13
N MET A 529 0.33 7.26 -9.16
CA MET A 529 -0.56 8.41 -8.94
C MET A 529 0.23 9.58 -8.37
N SER A 530 0.05 10.76 -8.96
CA SER A 530 0.66 12.00 -8.47
C SER A 530 -0.21 13.21 -8.74
N LYS A 531 -0.06 14.25 -7.92
CA LYS A 531 -0.75 15.53 -8.12
C LYS A 531 -0.33 16.20 -9.43
N THR A 532 0.92 16.02 -9.84
CA THR A 532 1.48 16.60 -11.07
C THR A 532 0.87 16.00 -12.34
N LEU A 533 0.57 14.71 -12.33
CA LEU A 533 -0.08 14.02 -13.45
C LEU A 533 -1.61 14.19 -13.45
N GLY A 534 -2.20 14.75 -12.38
CA GLY A 534 -3.65 14.92 -12.26
C GLY A 534 -4.44 13.60 -12.20
N ASN A 535 -3.76 12.48 -11.97
CA ASN A 535 -4.35 11.14 -11.89
C ASN A 535 -4.58 10.66 -10.44
N GLY A 536 -4.37 11.54 -9.45
CA GLY A 536 -4.61 11.24 -8.04
C GLY A 536 -6.09 11.18 -7.72
N VAL A 537 -6.50 10.22 -6.89
CA VAL A 537 -7.86 10.07 -6.38
C VAL A 537 -7.88 10.45 -4.89
N ASP A 538 -8.79 11.34 -4.50
CA ASP A 538 -9.00 11.69 -3.09
C ASP A 538 -9.83 10.58 -2.42
N PRO A 539 -9.33 9.94 -1.35
CA PRO A 539 -10.10 8.93 -0.62
C PRO A 539 -11.45 9.44 -0.09
N LEU A 540 -11.56 10.74 0.24
CA LEU A 540 -12.82 11.32 0.72
C LEU A 540 -13.89 11.35 -0.36
N ASP A 541 -13.52 11.63 -1.62
CA ASP A 541 -14.47 11.60 -2.73
C ASP A 541 -15.00 10.18 -2.97
N VAL A 542 -14.14 9.18 -2.77
CA VAL A 542 -14.54 7.76 -2.85
C VAL A 542 -15.48 7.39 -1.70
N ILE A 543 -15.15 7.78 -0.47
CA ILE A 543 -15.99 7.54 0.72
C ILE A 543 -17.35 8.23 0.55
N GLU A 544 -17.36 9.47 0.06
CA GLU A 544 -18.60 10.21 -0.18
C GLU A 544 -19.52 9.52 -1.19
N LYS A 545 -18.96 8.85 -2.19
CA LYS A 545 -19.74 8.17 -3.24
C LYS A 545 -20.14 6.75 -2.86
N TYR A 546 -19.26 5.97 -2.24
CA TYR A 546 -19.43 4.52 -2.05
C TYR A 546 -19.47 4.08 -0.58
N GLY A 547 -19.07 4.95 0.37
CA GLY A 547 -18.87 4.63 1.78
C GLY A 547 -17.46 4.15 2.10
N ALA A 548 -17.08 4.22 3.37
CA ALA A 548 -15.77 3.82 3.86
C ALA A 548 -15.53 2.31 3.70
N ASP A 549 -16.53 1.49 3.99
CA ASP A 549 -16.43 0.02 3.88
C ASP A 549 -16.12 -0.43 2.45
N ALA A 550 -16.72 0.21 1.43
CA ALA A 550 -16.45 -0.10 0.04
C ALA A 550 -15.01 0.24 -0.37
N LEU A 551 -14.48 1.37 0.10
CA LEU A 551 -13.09 1.74 -0.11
C LEU A 551 -12.14 0.72 0.53
N ARG A 552 -12.35 0.39 1.81
CA ARG A 552 -11.54 -0.58 2.58
C ARG A 552 -11.51 -1.95 1.92
N PHE A 553 -12.67 -2.44 1.50
CA PHE A 553 -12.79 -3.70 0.76
C PHE A 553 -11.98 -3.65 -0.55
N SER A 554 -12.16 -2.59 -1.35
CA SER A 554 -11.59 -2.49 -2.71
C SER A 554 -10.07 -2.45 -2.74
N VAL A 555 -9.42 -1.89 -1.69
CA VAL A 555 -7.96 -1.81 -1.61
C VAL A 555 -7.30 -3.10 -1.12
N LEU A 556 -8.08 -4.05 -0.57
CA LEU A 556 -7.57 -5.34 -0.07
C LEU A 556 -7.95 -6.52 -0.95
N SER A 557 -9.18 -6.55 -1.50
CA SER A 557 -9.68 -7.69 -2.30
C SER A 557 -8.83 -7.92 -3.54
N GLY A 558 -8.42 -9.18 -3.75
CA GLY A 558 -7.57 -9.59 -4.87
C GLY A 558 -6.16 -9.00 -4.83
N THR A 559 -5.66 -8.66 -3.63
CA THR A 559 -4.31 -8.09 -3.46
C THR A 559 -3.38 -9.06 -2.75
N THR A 560 -2.09 -8.95 -3.05
CA THR A 560 -1.02 -9.69 -2.37
C THR A 560 -0.04 -8.69 -1.77
N MET A 561 0.36 -8.91 -0.53
CA MET A 561 1.31 -8.03 0.16
C MET A 561 2.59 -7.82 -0.66
N GLY A 562 3.06 -6.60 -0.69
CA GLY A 562 4.25 -6.18 -1.42
C GLY A 562 4.09 -5.96 -2.93
N ASN A 563 2.92 -6.24 -3.51
CA ASN A 563 2.65 -5.95 -4.93
C ASN A 563 1.93 -4.63 -5.09
N ASP A 564 2.21 -3.94 -6.20
CA ASP A 564 1.47 -2.74 -6.58
C ASP A 564 0.02 -3.06 -6.93
N ILE A 565 -0.87 -2.15 -6.59
CA ILE A 565 -2.31 -2.29 -6.76
C ILE A 565 -2.79 -1.29 -7.81
N LYS A 566 -3.55 -1.78 -8.81
CA LYS A 566 -4.23 -0.88 -9.75
C LYS A 566 -5.55 -0.42 -9.15
N TYR A 567 -5.76 0.89 -9.12
CA TYR A 567 -7.05 1.48 -8.79
C TYR A 567 -8.04 1.22 -9.91
N MET A 568 -9.11 0.50 -9.59
CA MET A 568 -10.16 0.11 -10.52
C MET A 568 -11.52 0.51 -9.92
N PRO A 569 -12.25 1.46 -10.54
CA PRO A 569 -13.59 1.86 -10.08
C PRO A 569 -14.59 0.71 -9.98
N GLU A 570 -14.44 -0.31 -10.83
CA GLU A 570 -15.30 -1.51 -10.85
C GLU A 570 -15.22 -2.30 -9.54
N LYS A 571 -14.07 -2.32 -8.87
CA LYS A 571 -13.91 -2.95 -7.55
C LYS A 571 -14.71 -2.22 -6.47
N LEU A 572 -14.82 -0.89 -6.57
CA LEU A 572 -15.65 -0.10 -5.64
C LEU A 572 -17.14 -0.38 -5.84
N GLU A 573 -17.58 -0.49 -7.09
CA GLU A 573 -18.96 -0.86 -7.41
C GLU A 573 -19.28 -2.27 -6.93
N GLN A 574 -18.36 -3.22 -7.12
CA GLN A 574 -18.51 -4.58 -6.60
C GLN A 574 -18.62 -4.58 -5.07
N ALA A 575 -17.77 -3.83 -4.37
CA ALA A 575 -17.80 -3.71 -2.91
C ALA A 575 -19.11 -3.08 -2.41
N SER A 576 -19.59 -2.04 -3.06
CA SER A 576 -20.88 -1.39 -2.75
C SER A 576 -22.06 -2.32 -2.99
N ASN A 577 -22.04 -3.07 -4.08
CA ASN A 577 -23.08 -4.09 -4.39
C ASN A 577 -23.06 -5.23 -3.35
N PHE A 578 -21.89 -5.64 -2.91
CA PHE A 578 -21.74 -6.64 -1.85
C PHE A 578 -22.31 -6.13 -0.53
N ALA A 579 -21.99 -4.91 -0.13
CA ALA A 579 -22.57 -4.29 1.05
C ALA A 579 -24.11 -4.24 0.98
N ASN A 580 -24.66 -3.84 -0.16
CA ASN A 580 -26.11 -3.83 -0.36
C ASN A 580 -26.72 -5.25 -0.31
N LYS A 581 -26.02 -6.27 -0.82
CA LYS A 581 -26.46 -7.67 -0.75
C LYS A 581 -26.52 -8.18 0.69
N ILE A 582 -25.48 -7.91 1.50
CA ILE A 582 -25.44 -8.25 2.93
C ILE A 582 -26.58 -7.54 3.68
N TRP A 583 -26.81 -6.25 3.41
CA TRP A 583 -27.90 -5.48 4.00
C TRP A 583 -29.25 -6.12 3.76
N ASN A 584 -29.53 -6.47 2.50
CA ASN A 584 -30.81 -7.09 2.13
C ASN A 584 -30.97 -8.50 2.72
N ALA A 585 -29.91 -9.30 2.75
CA ALA A 585 -29.90 -10.61 3.39
C ALA A 585 -30.18 -10.51 4.90
N ALA A 586 -29.48 -9.62 5.58
CA ALA A 586 -29.68 -9.36 7.01
C ALA A 586 -31.11 -8.83 7.29
N LYS A 587 -31.62 -7.93 6.47
CA LYS A 587 -33.00 -7.45 6.55
C LYS A 587 -33.99 -8.58 6.41
N PHE A 588 -33.80 -9.47 5.41
CA PHE A 588 -34.64 -10.64 5.26
C PHE A 588 -34.62 -11.54 6.51
N VAL A 589 -33.41 -11.86 7.01
CA VAL A 589 -33.27 -12.69 8.22
C VAL A 589 -33.99 -12.04 9.40
N THR A 590 -33.68 -10.77 9.72
CA THR A 590 -34.23 -10.08 10.90
C THR A 590 -35.76 -9.91 10.87
N MET A 591 -36.35 -9.74 9.68
CA MET A 591 -37.82 -9.65 9.53
C MET A 591 -38.53 -10.98 9.88
N ASN A 592 -37.84 -12.11 9.67
CA ASN A 592 -38.42 -13.44 9.86
C ASN A 592 -38.04 -14.09 11.21
N LEU A 593 -37.21 -13.43 12.06
CA LEU A 593 -36.84 -13.99 13.35
C LEU A 593 -38.03 -14.04 14.33
N PRO A 594 -38.19 -15.12 15.10
CA PRO A 594 -39.14 -15.18 16.21
C PRO A 594 -38.66 -14.27 17.37
N GLU A 595 -39.39 -14.33 18.48
CA GLU A 595 -39.00 -13.63 19.72
C GLU A 595 -37.67 -14.14 20.26
N VAL A 596 -36.86 -13.21 20.81
CA VAL A 596 -35.50 -13.48 21.34
C VAL A 596 -35.51 -14.65 22.32
N GLU A 597 -36.51 -14.67 23.23
CA GLU A 597 -36.64 -15.67 24.27
C GLU A 597 -36.79 -17.09 23.71
N LYS A 598 -37.47 -17.24 22.57
CA LYS A 598 -37.65 -18.55 21.92
C LYS A 598 -36.34 -19.08 21.35
N ILE A 599 -35.56 -18.20 20.68
CA ILE A 599 -34.26 -18.59 20.17
C ILE A 599 -33.30 -18.92 21.31
N LYS A 600 -33.22 -18.10 22.37
CA LYS A 600 -32.36 -18.37 23.53
C LYS A 600 -32.75 -19.64 24.30
N ALA A 601 -34.06 -19.95 24.39
CA ALA A 601 -34.51 -21.22 24.96
C ALA A 601 -34.05 -22.40 24.10
N PHE A 602 -34.10 -22.28 22.77
CA PHE A 602 -33.61 -23.30 21.85
C PHE A 602 -32.09 -23.47 21.98
N GLU A 603 -31.34 -22.36 22.00
CA GLU A 603 -29.88 -22.34 22.19
C GLU A 603 -29.48 -23.08 23.49
N LYS A 604 -30.12 -22.75 24.61
CA LYS A 604 -29.87 -23.43 25.89
C LYS A 604 -30.06 -24.94 25.78
N LYS A 605 -31.15 -25.38 25.14
CA LYS A 605 -31.44 -26.81 24.91
C LYS A 605 -30.39 -27.45 23.96
N ALA A 606 -29.93 -26.70 22.94
CA ALA A 606 -28.89 -27.18 22.03
C ALA A 606 -27.55 -27.38 22.78
N LEU A 607 -27.16 -26.43 23.63
CA LEU A 607 -25.95 -26.51 24.46
C LEU A 607 -25.99 -27.69 25.46
N GLU A 608 -27.13 -27.93 26.11
CA GLU A 608 -27.35 -29.08 26.98
C GLU A 608 -27.18 -30.43 26.25
N ASN A 609 -27.47 -30.45 24.95
CA ASN A 609 -27.33 -31.63 24.07
C ASN A 609 -26.04 -31.66 23.25
N LYS A 610 -24.96 -31.06 23.74
CA LYS A 610 -23.68 -30.91 23.02
C LYS A 610 -23.88 -30.26 21.63
N LYS A 611 -24.31 -29.03 21.65
CA LYS A 611 -24.41 -27.98 20.60
C LYS A 611 -24.55 -28.52 19.19
N TYR A 612 -25.05 -29.20 18.58
CA TYR A 612 -25.15 -29.82 17.24
C TYR A 612 -25.08 -31.37 17.27
N ASN A 613 -25.83 -32.03 18.19
CA ASN A 613 -26.00 -33.44 17.95
C ASN A 613 -26.84 -33.58 16.66
N GLY A 614 -26.37 -34.38 15.71
CA GLY A 614 -26.94 -34.49 14.34
C GLY A 614 -28.43 -34.78 14.24
N LYS A 615 -29.17 -34.98 15.35
CA LYS A 615 -30.61 -35.15 15.40
C LYS A 615 -31.41 -33.85 15.43
N MET A 616 -30.74 -32.72 15.66
CA MET A 616 -31.36 -31.38 15.73
C MET A 616 -31.08 -30.52 14.51
N LEU A 617 -30.42 -31.06 13.48
CA LEU A 617 -30.02 -30.31 12.29
C LEU A 617 -30.51 -31.02 11.05
N GLU A 618 -31.05 -30.26 10.12
CA GLU A 618 -31.27 -30.71 8.74
C GLU A 618 -29.92 -30.73 7.99
N ILE A 619 -29.86 -31.44 6.86
CA ILE A 619 -28.60 -31.65 6.15
C ILE A 619 -27.97 -30.34 5.64
N GLU A 620 -28.80 -29.38 5.18
CA GLU A 620 -28.36 -28.07 4.77
C GLU A 620 -27.79 -27.21 5.93
N ASP A 621 -28.28 -27.44 7.17
CA ASP A 621 -27.71 -26.80 8.37
C ASP A 621 -26.29 -27.32 8.65
N LYS A 622 -26.12 -28.63 8.56
CA LYS A 622 -24.82 -29.28 8.72
C LYS A 622 -23.83 -28.81 7.66
N TRP A 623 -24.30 -28.69 6.42
CA TRP A 623 -23.49 -28.17 5.32
C TRP A 623 -22.99 -26.75 5.58
N ILE A 624 -23.86 -25.79 5.91
CA ILE A 624 -23.45 -24.39 6.09
C ILE A 624 -22.59 -24.21 7.35
N ILE A 625 -22.83 -25.00 8.41
CA ILE A 625 -22.02 -25.01 9.62
C ILE A 625 -20.61 -25.52 9.28
N ASN A 626 -20.49 -26.63 8.55
CA ASN A 626 -19.18 -27.16 8.12
C ASN A 626 -18.40 -26.15 7.27
N LYS A 627 -19.08 -25.43 6.38
CA LYS A 627 -18.49 -24.33 5.58
C LYS A 627 -18.00 -23.17 6.48
N LEU A 628 -18.79 -22.80 7.49
CA LEU A 628 -18.42 -21.75 8.43
C LEU A 628 -17.21 -22.14 9.29
N GLU A 629 -17.17 -23.38 9.79
CA GLU A 629 -16.02 -23.91 10.55
C GLU A 629 -14.72 -23.83 9.74
N THR A 630 -14.77 -24.22 8.47
CA THR A 630 -13.66 -24.11 7.53
C THR A 630 -13.26 -22.66 7.34
N LEU A 631 -14.23 -21.77 7.09
CA LEU A 631 -14.00 -20.33 6.89
C LEU A 631 -13.31 -19.69 8.10
N ILE A 632 -13.77 -19.97 9.33
CA ILE A 632 -13.18 -19.40 10.56
C ILE A 632 -11.70 -19.75 10.63
N ASN A 633 -11.36 -21.03 10.41
CA ASN A 633 -9.98 -21.49 10.44
C ASN A 633 -9.12 -20.84 9.35
N GLU A 634 -9.61 -20.78 8.12
CA GLU A 634 -8.88 -20.22 6.98
C GLU A 634 -8.68 -18.71 7.12
N VAL A 635 -9.72 -17.97 7.48
CA VAL A 635 -9.65 -16.52 7.65
C VAL A 635 -8.68 -16.16 8.79
N THR A 636 -8.79 -16.85 9.93
CA THR A 636 -7.88 -16.63 11.07
C THR A 636 -6.43 -16.88 10.67
N ARG A 637 -6.14 -18.01 10.03
CA ARG A 637 -4.80 -18.34 9.53
C ARG A 637 -4.28 -17.33 8.52
N ASN A 638 -5.11 -16.91 7.56
CA ASN A 638 -4.70 -15.96 6.53
C ASN A 638 -4.39 -14.57 7.12
N ILE A 639 -5.19 -14.10 8.09
CA ILE A 639 -4.87 -12.84 8.80
C ILE A 639 -3.57 -12.97 9.60
N GLU A 640 -3.34 -14.09 10.27
CA GLU A 640 -2.11 -14.33 11.03
C GLU A 640 -0.87 -14.41 10.14
N ASN A 641 -1.02 -14.86 8.89
CA ASN A 641 0.03 -14.89 7.88
C ASN A 641 0.12 -13.58 7.06
N TYR A 642 -0.70 -12.57 7.37
CA TYR A 642 -0.82 -11.31 6.64
C TYR A 642 -1.36 -11.45 5.20
N ASP A 643 -2.01 -12.56 4.85
CA ASP A 643 -2.68 -12.79 3.56
C ASP A 643 -4.09 -12.18 3.54
N LEU A 644 -4.18 -10.87 3.81
CA LEU A 644 -5.45 -10.17 4.03
C LEU A 644 -6.37 -10.18 2.81
N GLY A 645 -5.80 -10.17 1.60
CA GLY A 645 -6.56 -10.26 0.35
C GLY A 645 -7.27 -11.61 0.22
N ILE A 646 -6.61 -12.72 0.59
CA ILE A 646 -7.21 -14.06 0.58
C ILE A 646 -8.29 -14.15 1.66
N ALA A 647 -8.01 -13.61 2.86
CA ALA A 647 -8.97 -13.63 3.95
C ALA A 647 -10.30 -12.95 3.57
N ILE A 648 -10.26 -11.75 3.00
CA ILE A 648 -11.46 -11.01 2.62
C ILE A 648 -12.19 -11.67 1.45
N ASP A 649 -11.47 -12.25 0.47
CA ASP A 649 -12.07 -12.93 -0.67
C ASP A 649 -12.80 -14.23 -0.25
N ASN A 650 -12.24 -14.98 0.73
CA ASN A 650 -12.91 -16.14 1.33
C ASN A 650 -14.21 -15.73 2.05
N ILE A 651 -14.18 -14.65 2.83
CA ILE A 651 -15.39 -14.13 3.50
C ILE A 651 -16.43 -13.68 2.47
N TYR A 652 -15.99 -12.97 1.44
CA TYR A 652 -16.85 -12.50 0.36
C TYR A 652 -17.58 -13.65 -0.34
N SER A 653 -16.83 -14.68 -0.75
CA SER A 653 -17.40 -15.86 -1.43
C SER A 653 -18.39 -16.60 -0.53
N PHE A 654 -18.04 -16.82 0.74
CA PHE A 654 -18.93 -17.49 1.68
C PHE A 654 -20.25 -16.72 1.88
N ILE A 655 -20.17 -15.42 2.16
CA ILE A 655 -21.38 -14.62 2.43
C ILE A 655 -22.24 -14.51 1.15
N ARG A 656 -21.61 -14.21 0.00
CA ARG A 656 -22.33 -13.96 -1.25
C ARG A 656 -22.92 -15.24 -1.83
N ASP A 657 -22.10 -16.26 -1.99
CA ASP A 657 -22.43 -17.43 -2.78
C ASP A 657 -23.08 -18.53 -1.90
N GLU A 658 -22.49 -18.83 -0.70
CA GLU A 658 -22.99 -19.92 0.13
C GLU A 658 -24.16 -19.48 1.02
N PHE A 659 -23.99 -18.38 1.76
CA PHE A 659 -25.02 -17.93 2.70
C PHE A 659 -26.22 -17.27 1.99
N CYS A 660 -25.97 -16.24 1.14
CA CYS A 660 -27.05 -15.47 0.53
C CYS A 660 -27.75 -16.21 -0.61
N ASP A 661 -26.99 -16.84 -1.53
CA ASP A 661 -27.56 -17.42 -2.75
C ASP A 661 -28.11 -18.85 -2.53
N TRP A 662 -27.57 -19.57 -1.55
CA TRP A 662 -27.99 -20.94 -1.28
C TRP A 662 -28.67 -21.12 0.06
N TYR A 663 -27.97 -20.89 1.18
CA TYR A 663 -28.54 -21.28 2.49
C TYR A 663 -29.83 -20.52 2.83
N ILE A 664 -29.88 -19.20 2.60
CA ILE A 664 -31.12 -18.43 2.80
C ILE A 664 -32.25 -18.97 1.96
N GLU A 665 -32.00 -19.33 0.69
CA GLU A 665 -33.05 -19.90 -0.19
C GLU A 665 -33.53 -21.28 0.27
N MET A 666 -32.63 -22.12 0.77
CA MET A 666 -33.00 -23.42 1.38
C MET A 666 -33.81 -23.18 2.66
N ALA A 667 -33.35 -22.27 3.54
CA ALA A 667 -34.02 -21.95 4.80
C ALA A 667 -35.43 -21.41 4.67
N LYS A 668 -35.80 -20.78 3.54
CA LYS A 668 -37.15 -20.24 3.27
C LYS A 668 -38.25 -21.28 3.39
N THR A 669 -37.98 -22.54 3.07
CA THR A 669 -38.98 -23.64 3.17
C THR A 669 -39.42 -23.81 4.61
N ARG A 670 -38.47 -23.77 5.56
CA ARG A 670 -38.75 -23.92 7.00
C ARG A 670 -39.23 -22.61 7.64
N LEU A 671 -38.75 -21.45 7.22
CA LEU A 671 -39.21 -20.15 7.71
C LEU A 671 -40.69 -19.90 7.42
N TYR A 672 -41.20 -20.42 6.30
CA TYR A 672 -42.64 -20.31 5.90
C TYR A 672 -43.47 -21.52 6.24
N SER A 673 -42.92 -22.54 6.91
CA SER A 673 -43.64 -23.70 7.40
C SER A 673 -44.62 -23.32 8.51
N ASP A 674 -45.67 -24.12 8.72
CA ASP A 674 -46.57 -23.99 9.89
C ASP A 674 -45.95 -24.54 11.18
N ASP A 675 -44.82 -25.28 11.08
CA ASP A 675 -44.13 -25.86 12.25
C ASP A 675 -43.26 -24.81 12.94
N GLU A 676 -43.70 -24.33 14.10
CA GLU A 676 -43.03 -23.34 14.93
C GLU A 676 -41.63 -23.82 15.40
N ASN A 677 -41.44 -25.11 15.63
CA ASN A 677 -40.15 -25.66 16.04
C ASN A 677 -39.11 -25.57 14.91
N LYS A 678 -39.55 -25.89 13.67
CA LYS A 678 -38.71 -25.75 12.48
C LYS A 678 -38.31 -24.28 12.23
N LYS A 679 -39.23 -23.35 12.45
CA LYS A 679 -38.95 -21.90 12.33
C LYS A 679 -37.91 -21.45 13.37
N ILE A 680 -38.03 -21.84 14.63
CA ILE A 680 -37.12 -21.50 15.69
C ILE A 680 -35.75 -22.08 15.40
N GLN A 681 -35.68 -23.35 15.01
CA GLN A 681 -34.42 -24.05 14.68
C GLN A 681 -33.67 -23.34 13.56
N VAL A 682 -34.31 -23.14 12.40
CA VAL A 682 -33.63 -22.48 11.25
C VAL A 682 -33.28 -21.03 11.54
N SER A 683 -34.09 -20.33 12.35
CA SER A 683 -33.78 -18.96 12.79
C SER A 683 -32.55 -18.90 13.67
N TYR A 684 -32.38 -19.86 14.60
CA TYR A 684 -31.17 -20.00 15.39
C TYR A 684 -29.94 -20.18 14.52
N ILE A 685 -29.96 -21.05 13.52
CA ILE A 685 -28.84 -21.28 12.60
C ILE A 685 -28.57 -20.02 11.78
N LEU A 686 -29.59 -19.36 11.21
CA LEU A 686 -29.43 -18.12 10.44
C LEU A 686 -28.77 -17.02 11.26
N VAL A 687 -29.17 -16.83 12.53
CA VAL A 687 -28.53 -15.86 13.43
C VAL A 687 -27.10 -16.22 13.70
N ASN A 688 -26.79 -17.50 13.95
CA ASN A 688 -25.44 -17.97 14.24
C ASN A 688 -24.51 -17.76 13.02
N ILE A 689 -24.92 -18.18 11.83
CA ILE A 689 -24.14 -18.00 10.60
C ILE A 689 -23.95 -16.51 10.30
N LEU A 690 -25.00 -15.69 10.36
CA LEU A 690 -24.92 -14.26 10.12
C LEU A 690 -24.01 -13.58 11.13
N SER A 691 -24.16 -13.87 12.43
CA SER A 691 -23.33 -13.27 13.49
C SER A 691 -21.85 -13.56 13.28
N ASN A 692 -21.47 -14.83 13.06
CA ASN A 692 -20.06 -15.19 12.84
C ASN A 692 -19.51 -14.61 11.53
N SER A 693 -20.32 -14.58 10.47
CA SER A 693 -19.94 -13.92 9.21
C SER A 693 -19.65 -12.43 9.40
N LEU A 694 -20.51 -11.73 10.17
CA LEU A 694 -20.30 -10.31 10.48
C LEU A 694 -19.05 -10.09 11.36
N LYS A 695 -18.77 -10.99 12.30
CA LYS A 695 -17.56 -10.94 13.14
C LYS A 695 -16.29 -11.09 12.30
N LEU A 696 -16.25 -12.05 11.36
CA LEU A 696 -15.14 -12.24 10.44
C LEU A 696 -14.95 -11.06 9.47
N LEU A 697 -16.03 -10.47 8.99
CA LEU A 697 -16.01 -9.35 8.05
C LEU A 697 -15.72 -8.00 8.73
N HIS A 698 -15.99 -7.87 10.03
CA HIS A 698 -15.89 -6.60 10.75
C HIS A 698 -14.55 -5.88 10.63
N PRO A 699 -13.38 -6.53 10.71
CA PRO A 699 -12.10 -5.85 10.52
C PRO A 699 -11.97 -5.16 9.16
N PHE A 700 -12.60 -5.70 8.13
CA PHE A 700 -12.53 -5.21 6.76
C PHE A 700 -13.61 -4.17 6.44
N MET A 701 -14.85 -4.41 6.88
CA MET A 701 -16.03 -3.56 6.63
C MET A 701 -16.73 -3.23 7.97
N PRO A 702 -16.11 -2.37 8.80
CA PRO A 702 -16.55 -2.19 10.19
C PRO A 702 -17.92 -1.54 10.35
N PHE A 703 -18.33 -0.68 9.45
CA PHE A 703 -19.54 0.12 9.62
C PHE A 703 -20.80 -0.67 9.35
N ILE A 704 -20.93 -1.28 8.17
CA ILE A 704 -22.10 -2.06 7.80
C ILE A 704 -22.28 -3.25 8.74
N THR A 705 -21.18 -3.93 9.08
CA THR A 705 -21.23 -5.09 9.96
C THR A 705 -21.72 -4.72 11.36
N SER A 706 -21.23 -3.61 11.91
CA SER A 706 -21.71 -3.10 13.20
C SER A 706 -23.17 -2.67 13.14
N LYS A 707 -23.57 -2.01 12.06
CA LYS A 707 -24.97 -1.55 11.90
C LYS A 707 -25.95 -2.73 11.86
N ILE A 708 -25.60 -3.78 11.13
CA ILE A 708 -26.41 -5.01 11.10
C ILE A 708 -26.41 -5.71 12.47
N TYR A 709 -25.22 -5.80 13.10
CA TYR A 709 -25.07 -6.48 14.39
C TYR A 709 -25.88 -5.82 15.52
N GLU A 710 -26.08 -4.51 15.50
CA GLU A 710 -26.95 -3.80 16.46
C GLU A 710 -28.36 -4.41 16.55
N VAL A 711 -28.87 -4.96 15.45
CA VAL A 711 -30.21 -5.55 15.40
C VAL A 711 -30.21 -6.98 15.89
N ILE A 712 -29.14 -7.73 15.64
CA ILE A 712 -29.07 -9.16 16.01
C ILE A 712 -28.35 -9.40 17.35
N SER A 713 -27.72 -8.38 17.95
CA SER A 713 -26.94 -8.54 19.17
C SER A 713 -27.73 -9.12 20.33
N GLU A 714 -29.04 -8.78 20.44
CA GLU A 714 -29.93 -9.31 21.47
C GLU A 714 -30.13 -10.84 21.40
N TYR A 715 -29.96 -11.40 20.18
CA TYR A 715 -30.03 -12.84 19.91
C TYR A 715 -28.71 -13.57 20.17
N THR A 716 -27.62 -12.82 20.39
CA THR A 716 -26.24 -13.34 20.58
C THR A 716 -25.68 -12.92 21.95
N ASP A 717 -24.50 -12.29 21.98
CA ASP A 717 -23.75 -11.89 23.19
C ASP A 717 -24.18 -10.55 23.79
N ASN A 718 -25.09 -9.82 23.15
CA ASN A 718 -25.55 -8.48 23.51
C ASN A 718 -24.46 -7.44 23.71
N LYS A 719 -23.34 -7.59 22.95
CA LYS A 719 -22.21 -6.65 22.91
C LYS A 719 -22.27 -5.83 21.62
N ASP A 720 -21.52 -4.73 21.58
CA ASP A 720 -21.17 -4.11 20.30
C ASP A 720 -20.19 -5.01 19.55
N LEU A 721 -20.34 -5.11 18.23
CA LEU A 721 -19.54 -6.01 17.40
C LEU A 721 -18.03 -5.75 17.56
N MET A 722 -17.63 -4.50 17.69
CA MET A 722 -16.23 -4.10 17.83
C MET A 722 -15.53 -4.68 19.07
N VAL A 723 -16.28 -5.03 20.10
CA VAL A 723 -15.80 -5.63 21.36
C VAL A 723 -16.35 -7.03 21.60
N SER A 724 -16.96 -7.62 20.58
CA SER A 724 -17.34 -9.03 20.58
C SER A 724 -16.14 -9.92 20.37
N ASP A 725 -16.23 -11.15 20.85
CA ASP A 725 -15.15 -12.13 20.73
C ASP A 725 -15.01 -12.64 19.29
N TRP A 726 -13.76 -12.80 18.83
CA TRP A 726 -13.43 -13.40 17.53
C TRP A 726 -13.97 -14.81 17.45
N PRO A 727 -14.57 -15.22 16.31
CA PRO A 727 -15.06 -16.58 16.15
C PRO A 727 -13.94 -17.62 16.28
N VAL A 728 -14.23 -18.69 16.98
CA VAL A 728 -13.34 -19.85 17.12
C VAL A 728 -14.05 -21.06 16.58
N ALA A 729 -13.39 -21.81 15.72
CA ALA A 729 -13.93 -23.06 15.19
C ALA A 729 -14.07 -24.11 16.31
N GLU A 730 -15.23 -24.76 16.37
CA GLU A 730 -15.53 -25.78 17.39
C GLU A 730 -15.10 -27.19 16.95
N ASN A 731 -14.46 -27.31 15.78
CA ASN A 731 -14.05 -28.57 15.14
C ASN A 731 -15.22 -29.56 14.93
N ILE A 732 -16.34 -29.01 14.49
CA ILE A 732 -17.52 -29.77 14.13
C ILE A 732 -17.37 -30.25 12.69
N GLU A 733 -17.40 -31.58 12.49
CA GLU A 733 -17.20 -32.17 11.18
C GLU A 733 -18.51 -32.81 10.68
N PHE A 734 -19.05 -32.24 9.60
CA PHE A 734 -20.17 -32.78 8.83
C PHE A 734 -19.75 -32.97 7.38
N ALA A 735 -18.54 -33.50 7.14
CA ALA A 735 -17.93 -33.56 5.81
C ALA A 735 -18.76 -34.38 4.80
N ASP A 736 -19.33 -35.50 5.23
CA ASP A 736 -20.13 -36.37 4.37
C ASP A 736 -21.47 -35.69 3.99
N ASP A 737 -22.20 -35.13 4.96
CA ASP A 737 -23.43 -34.37 4.73
C ASP A 737 -23.13 -33.16 3.83
N ALA A 738 -22.05 -32.44 4.06
CA ALA A 738 -21.64 -31.30 3.25
C ALA A 738 -21.35 -31.69 1.79
N LYS A 739 -20.69 -32.83 1.55
CA LYS A 739 -20.42 -33.34 0.21
C LYS A 739 -21.70 -33.65 -0.58
N ILE A 740 -22.70 -34.23 0.12
CA ILE A 740 -24.00 -34.52 -0.50
C ILE A 740 -24.69 -33.23 -0.91
N VAL A 741 -24.72 -32.19 -0.03
CA VAL A 741 -25.38 -30.91 -0.36
C VAL A 741 -24.65 -30.20 -1.50
N GLU A 742 -23.32 -30.23 -1.56
CA GLU A 742 -22.57 -29.70 -2.72
C GLU A 742 -22.94 -30.41 -4.02
N THR A 743 -23.06 -31.74 -3.99
CA THR A 743 -23.53 -32.52 -5.14
C THR A 743 -24.95 -32.14 -5.56
N LEU A 744 -25.84 -31.91 -4.60
CA LEU A 744 -27.20 -31.44 -4.86
C LEU A 744 -27.24 -30.03 -5.44
N LYS A 745 -26.36 -29.11 -4.98
CA LYS A 745 -26.22 -27.77 -5.57
C LYS A 745 -25.82 -27.86 -7.04
N ASP A 746 -24.85 -28.70 -7.36
CA ASP A 746 -24.40 -28.92 -8.74
C ASP A 746 -25.51 -29.48 -9.62
N ILE A 747 -26.29 -30.44 -9.11
CA ILE A 747 -27.41 -31.00 -9.80
C ILE A 747 -28.50 -29.93 -10.06
N ILE A 748 -28.83 -29.13 -9.04
CA ILE A 748 -29.82 -28.05 -9.16
C ILE A 748 -29.36 -26.98 -10.17
N VAL A 749 -28.09 -26.64 -10.19
CA VAL A 749 -27.52 -25.72 -11.20
C VAL A 749 -27.64 -26.33 -12.59
N GLU A 750 -27.35 -27.62 -12.77
CA GLU A 750 -27.50 -28.30 -14.07
C GLU A 750 -28.97 -28.39 -14.51
N ILE A 751 -29.89 -28.69 -13.61
CA ILE A 751 -31.34 -28.66 -13.90
C ILE A 751 -31.74 -27.26 -14.42
N ARG A 752 -31.27 -26.17 -13.75
CA ARG A 752 -31.57 -24.80 -14.16
C ARG A 752 -30.97 -24.47 -15.51
N ASN A 753 -29.77 -24.94 -15.80
CA ASN A 753 -29.08 -24.74 -17.07
C ASN A 753 -29.83 -25.46 -18.22
N ILE A 754 -30.26 -26.72 -17.99
CA ILE A 754 -31.05 -27.49 -18.95
C ILE A 754 -32.36 -26.77 -19.24
N ARG A 755 -33.10 -26.37 -18.20
CA ARG A 755 -34.34 -25.60 -18.34
C ARG A 755 -34.15 -24.29 -19.10
N ALA A 756 -33.08 -23.57 -18.83
CA ALA A 756 -32.73 -22.33 -19.54
C ALA A 756 -32.41 -22.58 -21.02
N LYS A 757 -31.65 -23.64 -21.35
CA LYS A 757 -31.35 -24.04 -22.74
C LYS A 757 -32.63 -24.41 -23.49
N MET A 758 -33.58 -25.07 -22.81
CA MET A 758 -34.85 -25.44 -23.38
C MET A 758 -35.92 -24.33 -23.30
N ASN A 759 -35.58 -23.15 -22.76
CA ASN A 759 -36.51 -22.03 -22.51
C ASN A 759 -37.76 -22.39 -21.74
N VAL A 760 -37.65 -23.29 -20.78
CA VAL A 760 -38.78 -23.72 -19.94
C VAL A 760 -39.16 -22.60 -18.97
N HIS A 761 -40.44 -22.17 -19.02
CA HIS A 761 -40.93 -21.14 -18.10
C HIS A 761 -40.82 -21.59 -16.63
N PRO A 762 -40.43 -20.72 -15.67
CA PRO A 762 -40.30 -21.10 -14.25
C PRO A 762 -41.55 -21.75 -13.60
N SER A 763 -42.74 -21.40 -14.08
CA SER A 763 -44.01 -21.99 -13.57
C SER A 763 -44.25 -23.41 -14.01
N LYS A 764 -43.58 -23.89 -15.07
CA LYS A 764 -43.71 -25.30 -15.51
C LYS A 764 -42.83 -26.18 -14.63
N LYS A 765 -43.42 -27.14 -13.95
CA LYS A 765 -42.78 -28.09 -13.06
C LYS A 765 -42.75 -29.48 -13.69
N THR A 766 -41.84 -30.32 -13.22
CA THR A 766 -41.71 -31.71 -13.65
C THR A 766 -41.26 -32.57 -12.48
N ASP A 767 -41.52 -33.87 -12.57
CA ASP A 767 -41.01 -34.81 -11.57
C ASP A 767 -39.48 -34.87 -11.63
N LEU A 768 -38.88 -34.99 -10.49
CA LEU A 768 -37.44 -35.22 -10.33
C LEU A 768 -37.23 -36.61 -9.75
N ILE A 769 -36.62 -37.50 -10.52
CA ILE A 769 -36.41 -38.90 -10.13
C ILE A 769 -34.94 -39.07 -9.79
N PHE A 770 -34.65 -39.30 -8.50
CA PHE A 770 -33.30 -39.50 -7.96
C PHE A 770 -33.08 -41.01 -7.73
N VAL A 771 -31.98 -41.53 -8.28
CA VAL A 771 -31.51 -42.89 -8.05
C VAL A 771 -30.18 -42.84 -7.34
N THR A 772 -30.14 -43.28 -6.09
CA THR A 772 -28.98 -43.08 -5.22
C THR A 772 -29.00 -44.00 -4.00
N LYS A 773 -27.82 -44.29 -3.49
CA LYS A 773 -27.65 -44.94 -2.17
C LYS A 773 -27.93 -43.99 -0.99
N TYR A 774 -27.99 -42.68 -1.19
CA TYR A 774 -28.23 -41.65 -0.19
C TYR A 774 -29.73 -41.31 -0.06
N VAL A 775 -30.56 -42.32 -0.06
CA VAL A 775 -32.02 -42.16 -0.07
C VAL A 775 -32.52 -41.27 1.08
N LYS A 776 -32.00 -41.52 2.27
CA LYS A 776 -32.42 -40.77 3.47
C LYS A 776 -32.02 -39.27 3.35
N GLU A 777 -30.81 -38.99 2.97
CA GLU A 777 -30.28 -37.63 2.87
C GLU A 777 -31.00 -36.81 1.77
N ILE A 778 -31.34 -37.49 0.64
CA ILE A 778 -32.14 -36.87 -0.42
C ILE A 778 -33.59 -36.62 0.02
N GLU A 779 -34.18 -37.53 0.81
CA GLU A 779 -35.51 -37.34 1.37
C GLU A 779 -35.55 -36.20 2.41
N GLU A 780 -34.52 -36.07 3.25
CA GLU A 780 -34.33 -34.94 4.16
C GLU A 780 -34.18 -33.60 3.36
N SER A 781 -33.64 -33.64 2.16
CA SER A 781 -33.45 -32.51 1.26
C SER A 781 -34.66 -32.18 0.37
N ARG A 782 -35.71 -32.93 0.45
CA ARG A 782 -36.89 -32.89 -0.43
C ARG A 782 -37.43 -31.49 -0.72
N ASP A 783 -37.69 -30.72 0.34
CA ASP A 783 -38.36 -29.44 0.23
C ASP A 783 -37.53 -28.39 -0.57
N PHE A 784 -36.22 -28.32 -0.36
CA PHE A 784 -35.40 -27.38 -1.10
C PHE A 784 -35.04 -27.90 -2.50
N ILE A 785 -34.91 -29.22 -2.73
CA ILE A 785 -34.70 -29.80 -4.07
C ILE A 785 -35.91 -29.48 -4.97
N ILE A 786 -37.14 -29.73 -4.50
CA ILE A 786 -38.34 -29.41 -5.24
C ILE A 786 -38.42 -27.94 -5.57
N LYS A 787 -38.21 -27.08 -4.57
CA LYS A 787 -38.28 -25.62 -4.73
C LYS A 787 -37.21 -25.08 -5.67
N LEU A 788 -35.94 -25.42 -5.45
CA LEU A 788 -34.83 -24.85 -6.19
C LEU A 788 -34.59 -25.51 -7.54
N GLY A 789 -35.01 -26.80 -7.71
CA GLY A 789 -34.95 -27.55 -8.96
C GLY A 789 -36.20 -27.41 -9.83
N PHE A 790 -37.22 -26.61 -9.38
CA PHE A 790 -38.50 -26.49 -10.08
C PHE A 790 -39.21 -27.83 -10.26
N GLY A 791 -39.13 -28.71 -9.25
CA GLY A 791 -39.79 -30.01 -9.20
C GLY A 791 -41.28 -29.89 -8.91
N GLU A 792 -42.08 -30.79 -9.47
CA GLU A 792 -43.45 -31.03 -9.05
C GLU A 792 -43.48 -32.06 -7.91
N ASN A 793 -42.83 -33.20 -8.14
CA ASN A 793 -42.64 -34.22 -7.13
C ASN A 793 -41.16 -34.63 -7.10
N LEU A 794 -40.69 -35.14 -5.96
CA LEU A 794 -39.39 -35.78 -5.81
C LEU A 794 -39.64 -37.28 -5.59
N ILE A 795 -39.11 -38.10 -6.46
CA ILE A 795 -39.16 -39.57 -6.39
C ILE A 795 -37.73 -40.04 -6.11
N VAL A 796 -37.52 -40.66 -4.95
CA VAL A 796 -36.20 -41.17 -4.57
C VAL A 796 -36.22 -42.69 -4.54
N LYS A 797 -35.24 -43.33 -5.23
CA LYS A 797 -35.11 -44.79 -5.28
C LYS A 797 -33.67 -45.19 -5.08
N GLU A 798 -33.45 -46.34 -4.49
CA GLU A 798 -32.11 -46.92 -4.36
C GLU A 798 -31.65 -47.53 -5.70
N LYS A 799 -32.57 -48.10 -6.44
CA LYS A 799 -32.39 -48.64 -7.80
C LYS A 799 -33.65 -48.39 -8.61
N THR A 800 -33.53 -48.24 -9.92
CA THR A 800 -34.72 -48.19 -10.80
C THR A 800 -34.52 -49.07 -12.02
N ASP A 801 -35.51 -49.87 -12.33
CA ASP A 801 -35.59 -50.64 -13.58
C ASP A 801 -36.47 -49.93 -14.63
N GLU A 802 -37.12 -48.83 -14.25
CA GLU A 802 -38.01 -48.04 -15.13
C GLU A 802 -37.49 -46.61 -15.23
N ILE A 803 -36.78 -46.27 -16.29
CA ILE A 803 -36.43 -44.92 -16.67
C ILE A 803 -37.51 -44.42 -17.64
N PRO A 804 -38.11 -43.22 -17.42
CA PRO A 804 -39.08 -42.66 -18.36
C PRO A 804 -38.48 -42.52 -19.76
N GLU A 805 -39.23 -42.91 -20.80
CA GLU A 805 -38.84 -42.65 -22.19
C GLU A 805 -38.68 -41.15 -22.37
N ASN A 806 -37.59 -40.71 -23.02
CA ASN A 806 -37.22 -39.31 -23.23
C ASN A 806 -36.90 -38.51 -21.94
N ALA A 807 -36.41 -39.15 -20.86
CA ALA A 807 -35.89 -38.40 -19.69
C ALA A 807 -34.48 -37.88 -19.96
N ILE A 808 -34.22 -36.64 -19.51
CA ILE A 808 -32.85 -36.09 -19.47
C ILE A 808 -32.19 -36.63 -18.22
N SER A 809 -30.96 -37.17 -18.37
CA SER A 809 -30.19 -37.70 -17.23
C SER A 809 -29.08 -36.75 -16.82
N ILE A 810 -28.89 -36.58 -15.50
CA ILE A 810 -27.79 -35.92 -14.87
C ILE A 810 -27.11 -36.95 -13.96
N VAL A 811 -25.82 -37.19 -14.17
CA VAL A 811 -25.03 -38.12 -13.34
C VAL A 811 -23.97 -37.39 -12.59
N ARG A 812 -23.96 -37.58 -11.28
CA ARG A 812 -22.91 -37.09 -10.36
C ARG A 812 -22.50 -38.24 -9.46
N GLU A 813 -21.41 -38.04 -8.71
CA GLU A 813 -20.86 -39.10 -7.85
C GLU A 813 -21.91 -39.67 -6.88
N GLY A 814 -22.37 -40.91 -7.16
CA GLY A 814 -23.34 -41.64 -6.34
C GLY A 814 -24.79 -41.17 -6.45
N ILE A 815 -25.14 -40.26 -7.36
CA ILE A 815 -26.51 -39.77 -7.61
C ILE A 815 -26.75 -39.67 -9.11
N GLU A 816 -27.85 -40.30 -9.57
CA GLU A 816 -28.39 -40.17 -10.92
C GLU A 816 -29.74 -39.49 -10.85
N VAL A 817 -29.99 -38.53 -11.70
CA VAL A 817 -31.24 -37.78 -11.74
C VAL A 817 -31.85 -37.87 -13.11
N TYR A 818 -33.10 -38.24 -13.18
CA TYR A 818 -33.87 -38.32 -14.42
C TYR A 818 -34.99 -37.28 -14.40
N ILE A 819 -35.10 -36.50 -15.45
CA ILE A 819 -36.07 -35.43 -15.63
C ILE A 819 -36.93 -35.76 -16.84
N PRO A 820 -38.21 -36.17 -16.65
CA PRO A 820 -39.13 -36.42 -17.77
C PRO A 820 -39.35 -35.13 -18.58
N GLN A 821 -39.24 -35.23 -19.89
CA GLN A 821 -39.49 -34.09 -20.79
C GLN A 821 -40.99 -33.83 -21.04
N ASN A 822 -41.85 -34.78 -20.70
CA ASN A 822 -43.28 -34.68 -20.90
C ASN A 822 -43.87 -33.52 -20.08
N GLY A 823 -44.44 -32.54 -20.76
CA GLY A 823 -45.01 -31.34 -20.14
C GLY A 823 -44.08 -30.15 -19.95
N LEU A 824 -42.76 -30.33 -20.15
CA LEU A 824 -41.78 -29.21 -20.08
C LEU A 824 -41.77 -28.42 -21.38
N VAL A 825 -41.89 -29.06 -22.51
CA VAL A 825 -41.85 -28.47 -23.83
C VAL A 825 -43.22 -28.62 -24.47
N ASP A 826 -43.83 -27.50 -24.87
CA ASP A 826 -45.00 -27.53 -25.76
C ASP A 826 -44.46 -27.76 -27.17
N LEU A 827 -44.58 -28.98 -27.66
CA LEU A 827 -44.07 -29.41 -28.97
C LEU A 827 -44.62 -28.54 -30.13
N GLU A 828 -45.84 -28.00 -29.98
CA GLU A 828 -46.44 -27.09 -30.97
C GLU A 828 -45.82 -25.67 -30.87
N GLU A 829 -45.55 -25.22 -29.68
CA GLU A 829 -44.92 -23.89 -29.43
C GLU A 829 -43.42 -23.91 -29.79
N GLU A 830 -42.76 -25.05 -29.54
CA GLU A 830 -41.34 -25.25 -29.98
C GLU A 830 -41.25 -25.40 -31.49
N ALA A 831 -42.17 -26.11 -32.13
CA ALA A 831 -42.25 -26.22 -33.58
C ALA A 831 -42.49 -24.82 -34.22
N LYS A 832 -43.39 -24.03 -33.69
CA LYS A 832 -43.66 -22.65 -34.14
C LYS A 832 -42.44 -21.76 -33.95
N ARG A 833 -41.75 -21.89 -32.83
CA ARG A 833 -40.55 -21.09 -32.51
C ARG A 833 -39.38 -21.49 -33.41
N LYS A 834 -39.15 -22.78 -33.64
CA LYS A 834 -38.17 -23.26 -34.62
C LYS A 834 -38.48 -22.74 -36.02
N GLU A 835 -39.74 -22.77 -36.41
CA GLU A 835 -40.19 -22.20 -37.69
C GLU A 835 -39.94 -20.69 -37.79
N GLU A 836 -40.22 -19.94 -36.72
CA GLU A 836 -39.93 -18.49 -36.65
C GLU A 836 -38.45 -18.18 -36.67
N GLU A 837 -37.64 -19.00 -36.01
CA GLU A 837 -36.19 -18.85 -35.97
C GLU A 837 -35.56 -19.21 -37.33
N ILE A 838 -36.00 -20.24 -37.96
CA ILE A 838 -35.65 -20.60 -39.35
C ILE A 838 -36.02 -19.45 -40.29
N LYS A 839 -37.24 -18.91 -40.20
CA LYS A 839 -37.68 -17.76 -41.01
C LYS A 839 -36.81 -16.51 -40.81
N LYS A 840 -36.38 -16.26 -39.57
CA LYS A 840 -35.43 -15.15 -39.27
C LYS A 840 -34.05 -15.37 -39.88
N ILE A 841 -33.51 -16.60 -39.77
CA ILE A 841 -32.21 -16.96 -40.33
C ILE A 841 -32.30 -16.90 -41.87
N GLU A 842 -33.35 -17.42 -42.48
CA GLU A 842 -33.57 -17.32 -43.93
C GLU A 842 -33.68 -15.88 -44.39
N PHE A 843 -34.38 -15.02 -43.64
CA PHE A 843 -34.45 -13.59 -43.94
C PHE A 843 -33.05 -12.91 -43.90
N GLU A 844 -32.27 -13.22 -42.92
CA GLU A 844 -30.89 -12.68 -42.80
C GLU A 844 -29.97 -13.21 -43.90
N ILE A 845 -30.11 -14.48 -44.32
CA ILE A 845 -29.41 -15.06 -45.45
C ILE A 845 -29.78 -14.30 -46.73
N GLN A 846 -31.09 -14.15 -47.02
CA GLN A 846 -31.57 -13.42 -48.17
C GLN A 846 -31.12 -11.98 -48.20
N ARG A 847 -31.13 -11.31 -47.05
CA ARG A 847 -30.59 -9.95 -46.88
C ARG A 847 -29.09 -9.87 -47.21
N ALA A 848 -28.30 -10.73 -46.67
CA ALA A 848 -26.86 -10.77 -46.91
C ALA A 848 -26.53 -11.12 -48.35
N GLU A 849 -27.25 -12.10 -48.98
CA GLU A 849 -27.11 -12.46 -50.37
C GLU A 849 -27.46 -11.29 -51.30
N LYS A 850 -28.55 -10.57 -51.00
CA LYS A 850 -28.98 -9.39 -51.76
C LYS A 850 -27.95 -8.23 -51.64
N MET A 851 -27.36 -8.05 -50.48
CA MET A 851 -26.29 -7.06 -50.29
C MET A 851 -25.02 -7.43 -51.06
N LEU A 852 -24.63 -8.72 -51.01
CA LEU A 852 -23.42 -9.23 -51.68
C LEU A 852 -23.59 -9.38 -53.20
N SER A 853 -24.85 -9.46 -53.71
CA SER A 853 -25.16 -9.47 -55.15
C SER A 853 -25.26 -8.03 -55.73
N ASN A 854 -25.25 -6.98 -54.91
CA ASN A 854 -25.32 -5.62 -55.38
C ASN A 854 -23.90 -5.11 -55.79
N PRO A 855 -23.61 -4.88 -57.07
CA PRO A 855 -22.31 -4.38 -57.54
C PRO A 855 -21.93 -3.03 -56.94
N GLY A 856 -22.94 -2.22 -56.56
CA GLY A 856 -22.71 -0.94 -55.91
C GLY A 856 -22.18 -1.07 -54.49
N PHE A 857 -22.51 -2.15 -53.79
CA PHE A 857 -21.99 -2.46 -52.43
C PHE A 857 -20.61 -3.08 -52.53
N VAL A 858 -20.49 -4.16 -53.32
CA VAL A 858 -19.26 -4.95 -53.40
C VAL A 858 -18.07 -4.13 -53.95
N ASN A 859 -18.30 -3.19 -54.85
CA ASN A 859 -17.26 -2.38 -55.51
C ASN A 859 -16.98 -1.05 -54.80
N LYS A 860 -17.88 -0.53 -53.97
CA LYS A 860 -17.75 0.80 -53.32
C LYS A 860 -17.61 0.78 -51.81
N ALA A 861 -17.98 -0.33 -51.11
CA ALA A 861 -17.81 -0.44 -49.69
C ALA A 861 -16.38 -0.86 -49.30
N PRO A 862 -15.88 -0.48 -48.12
CA PRO A 862 -14.59 -0.97 -47.60
C PRO A 862 -14.52 -2.49 -47.62
N LYS A 863 -13.40 -3.05 -48.02
CA LYS A 863 -13.21 -4.51 -48.15
C LYS A 863 -13.57 -5.26 -46.87
N GLU A 864 -13.21 -4.69 -45.71
CA GLU A 864 -13.54 -5.25 -44.38
C GLU A 864 -15.05 -5.44 -44.18
N LYS A 865 -15.91 -4.50 -44.63
CA LYS A 865 -17.37 -4.61 -44.54
C LYS A 865 -17.95 -5.67 -45.46
N VAL A 866 -17.36 -5.86 -46.63
CA VAL A 866 -17.78 -6.91 -47.58
C VAL A 866 -17.40 -8.28 -47.03
N ASP A 867 -16.21 -8.41 -46.44
CA ASP A 867 -15.75 -9.66 -45.85
C ASP A 867 -16.53 -10.00 -44.57
N GLU A 868 -16.93 -8.99 -43.79
CA GLU A 868 -17.81 -9.16 -42.61
C GLU A 868 -19.21 -9.69 -43.00
N GLU A 869 -19.80 -9.16 -44.07
CA GLU A 869 -21.11 -9.65 -44.55
C GLU A 869 -21.01 -11.07 -45.18
N ARG A 870 -19.88 -11.43 -45.80
CA ARG A 870 -19.62 -12.80 -46.25
C ARG A 870 -19.53 -13.77 -45.07
N ALA A 871 -18.79 -13.40 -44.02
CA ALA A 871 -18.65 -14.22 -42.81
C ALA A 871 -20.00 -14.39 -42.08
N LYS A 872 -20.84 -13.36 -42.06
CA LYS A 872 -22.21 -13.46 -41.53
C LYS A 872 -23.07 -14.40 -42.34
N LEU A 873 -23.01 -14.32 -43.68
CA LEU A 873 -23.76 -15.21 -44.56
C LEU A 873 -23.39 -16.66 -44.33
N GLU A 874 -22.09 -16.96 -44.26
CA GLU A 874 -21.60 -18.31 -44.00
C GLU A 874 -22.01 -18.81 -42.61
N LYS A 875 -21.94 -17.96 -41.61
CA LYS A 875 -22.41 -18.25 -40.25
C LYS A 875 -23.92 -18.58 -40.23
N TYR A 876 -24.76 -17.80 -40.91
CA TYR A 876 -26.21 -18.08 -40.93
C TYR A 876 -26.57 -19.34 -41.74
N LYS A 877 -25.83 -19.65 -42.80
CA LYS A 877 -25.96 -20.91 -43.54
C LYS A 877 -25.64 -22.13 -42.68
N LEU A 878 -24.51 -22.03 -41.93
CA LEU A 878 -24.15 -23.07 -40.95
C LEU A 878 -25.12 -23.18 -39.76
N MET A 879 -25.77 -22.07 -39.40
CA MET A 879 -26.87 -22.15 -38.40
C MET A 879 -28.10 -22.82 -38.95
N LEU A 880 -28.48 -22.59 -40.23
CA LEU A 880 -29.63 -23.21 -40.84
C LEU A 880 -29.46 -24.73 -41.05
N GLU A 881 -28.23 -25.19 -41.33
CA GLU A 881 -27.89 -26.61 -41.44
C GLU A 881 -28.01 -27.39 -40.12
N LYS A 882 -28.05 -26.71 -38.98
CA LYS A 882 -28.20 -27.31 -37.64
C LYS A 882 -29.63 -27.50 -37.19
N PHE A 883 -30.62 -26.97 -37.92
CA PHE A 883 -32.04 -27.16 -37.69
C PHE A 883 -32.60 -28.31 -38.53
#